data_ebeb01006295506b1c061ac437e69fda
#
_entry.id   ebeb01006295506b1c061ac437e69fda
#
_cell.length_a   1.000
_cell.length_b   1.000
_cell.length_c   1.000
_cell.angle_alpha   90.00
_cell.angle_beta   90.00
_cell.angle_gamma   90.00
#
_symmetry.space_group_name_H-M   'P 1'
#
loop_
_entity.id
_entity.type
_entity.pdbx_description
1 polymer ?
#
loop_
_entity_poly.entity_id
_entity_poly.type
_entity_poly.pdbx_seq_one_letter_code
_entity_poly.pdbx_strand_id
1 'polypeptide(L)'
;MQKLLISFLLAAIATSAYSATYTTPKREFRSAWIATVWALDWPRDANDNAANNTNATVQKQQMIRMLDSLKNNNFNNVCFQVRSMCDAMYQSSYEPWSSYLTGTRGSTPSYDPLAFVVEECHKRGMECHAWVNPYRYSTGSSWNTTQDKVVTNGEHTIAYNNVEILDPAQQWTIDRITNVCREIVANYDVDGLVFDDYFYPDGIPESSDADDYSEWKNSGTSMSIGDWRRDNVNRMVKSVYDVIQATKPWVRFGISPAGVACTSTSVANKYGVTTCPSGTSDWQYDGIYSDPLAWISANTIDYISPQVYWKIGATPDYSKVSPWWAQVAAKFNRHAYISSSISSLNSSSTSSTYSEYANHVQINRDNSVDGNFGSIFYSCKYLYAVNSNSLAHYLRTKVYTKPALVPAMGWKTGNNPGVVENVKYASGTLSWTGYDNVRYAVYAFPASMATDDFSPEVTYLLDMSYATTFAIPAAYQGDNWQYAVCVVDRMGFEYEPAFSNATPLLGDADPVTLVSPANGAQLETEAVEFAFTPVTADSYKLQVSASADFSSVLFSATSFSRAGGNLVASCPVGQLGKGTFYWRVQTVRKEYKSVYSAVRNFEITKAPVGTFESGYTIKKDVDADSYAATGGVSLTNLWLRSSNSKYANFAQDDNGYLARGLAVTGDNIYISGRYTNTVGADTYIDVYSAETGEKIQRIDLSDDASSTGFPGNDLMTDASGTLIISNITTNISSTPLMLYTINTATGKADELAYLIYSGSTGRIDHCAVYGDVTTGNYWVFAPLSSGNQVIRWTLKEWGVTATEVGTLSNLVPSSVSNVGVAPRVIVEDQNTVWVKGASIYPMRYNFTTKTVDMRLTNEDLVPEGLEANGVAPFEFDGKNYMMYANADHNSSFNYTLAQGATSADINAYSPLWHFPKQGLGNTYLQNWATPCLAVKAVDEASVMLYVYAAGNGLAAYQLTKSDSQSTIHGDVNGDGRVDVTDTTTLINMVLGSAEIDTKVADINGDGKVDVSDVTTLVSLIIG
;
A
#
# COMPACT_ATOMS: atom_id res chain seq x y z
N MET A 1 -41.91 17.25 -28.19
CA MET A 1 -41.41 15.86 -28.04
C MET A 1 -39.91 15.73 -28.04
N GLN A 2 -39.16 16.42 -28.88
CA GLN A 2 -37.68 16.34 -28.84
C GLN A 2 -37.02 16.89 -27.56
N LYS A 3 -37.56 17.93 -26.92
CA LYS A 3 -37.03 18.45 -25.65
C LYS A 3 -37.36 17.53 -24.43
N LEU A 4 -38.34 16.67 -24.50
CA LEU A 4 -38.64 15.67 -23.47
C LEU A 4 -37.75 14.43 -23.59
N LEU A 5 -37.31 14.06 -24.80
CA LEU A 5 -36.37 12.95 -25.00
C LEU A 5 -34.96 13.28 -24.53
N ILE A 6 -34.51 14.53 -24.68
CA ILE A 6 -33.20 14.98 -24.21
C ILE A 6 -33.13 15.07 -22.68
N SER A 7 -34.24 15.43 -22.02
CA SER A 7 -34.33 15.41 -20.55
C SER A 7 -34.35 13.99 -19.95
N PHE A 8 -34.86 13.00 -20.68
CA PHE A 8 -34.86 11.59 -20.25
C PHE A 8 -33.49 10.94 -20.52
N LEU A 9 -32.73 11.36 -21.54
CA LEU A 9 -31.37 10.86 -21.80
C LEU A 9 -30.35 11.47 -20.82
N LEU A 10 -30.53 12.72 -20.40
CA LEU A 10 -29.70 13.35 -19.39
C LEU A 10 -30.01 12.86 -17.96
N ALA A 11 -31.23 12.42 -17.68
CA ALA A 11 -31.59 11.80 -16.40
C ALA A 11 -31.10 10.33 -16.29
N ALA A 12 -30.84 9.65 -17.42
CA ALA A 12 -30.33 8.28 -17.43
C ALA A 12 -28.76 8.22 -17.30
N ILE A 13 -28.07 9.35 -17.46
CA ILE A 13 -26.60 9.43 -17.27
C ILE A 13 -26.23 9.85 -15.83
N ALA A 14 -27.18 10.35 -15.03
CA ALA A 14 -26.94 10.83 -13.67
C ALA A 14 -27.10 9.79 -12.55
N THR A 15 -27.17 8.48 -12.89
CA THR A 15 -27.18 7.40 -11.89
C THR A 15 -26.24 6.26 -12.25
N SER A 16 -25.04 6.55 -12.78
CA SER A 16 -23.92 5.68 -12.53
C SER A 16 -23.49 5.92 -11.09
N ALA A 17 -24.13 5.22 -10.15
CA ALA A 17 -23.56 5.03 -8.85
C ALA A 17 -22.11 4.57 -9.07
N TYR A 18 -21.14 5.32 -8.61
CA TYR A 18 -19.77 4.89 -8.49
C TYR A 18 -19.81 3.60 -7.67
N SER A 19 -19.76 2.46 -8.31
CA SER A 19 -19.56 1.18 -7.67
C SER A 19 -18.12 1.23 -7.20
N ALA A 20 -17.91 1.39 -5.91
CA ALA A 20 -16.60 1.28 -5.32
C ALA A 20 -15.97 -0.03 -5.83
N THR A 21 -14.87 0.06 -6.54
CA THR A 21 -14.16 -1.12 -7.05
C THR A 21 -13.30 -1.63 -5.92
N TYR A 22 -13.74 -2.70 -5.26
CA TYR A 22 -12.98 -3.33 -4.19
C TYR A 22 -11.85 -4.17 -4.77
N THR A 23 -10.64 -3.99 -4.25
CA THR A 23 -9.49 -4.83 -4.59
C THR A 23 -9.66 -6.26 -4.09
N THR A 24 -9.03 -7.24 -4.73
CA THR A 24 -9.09 -8.65 -4.31
C THR A 24 -7.66 -9.14 -4.05
N PRO A 25 -7.19 -9.10 -2.80
CA PRO A 25 -5.84 -9.53 -2.46
C PRO A 25 -5.72 -11.06 -2.53
N LYS A 26 -4.52 -11.57 -2.85
CA LYS A 26 -4.21 -13.00 -2.80
C LYS A 26 -4.22 -13.53 -1.37
N ARG A 27 -3.80 -12.70 -0.40
CA ARG A 27 -3.72 -13.06 1.03
C ARG A 27 -4.57 -12.12 1.86
N GLU A 28 -5.47 -12.68 2.66
CA GLU A 28 -6.34 -11.93 3.55
C GLU A 28 -6.96 -12.88 4.59
N PHE A 29 -6.94 -12.49 5.86
CA PHE A 29 -7.63 -13.25 6.91
C PHE A 29 -9.12 -12.87 6.92
N ARG A 30 -10.00 -13.85 6.68
CA ARG A 30 -11.45 -13.70 6.58
C ARG A 30 -12.14 -14.64 7.51
N SER A 31 -12.56 -14.16 8.67
CA SER A 31 -13.04 -15.02 9.75
C SER A 31 -14.38 -14.59 10.33
N ALA A 32 -14.99 -15.49 11.07
CA ALA A 32 -16.17 -15.26 11.88
C ALA A 32 -16.03 -15.91 13.26
N TRP A 33 -16.55 -15.24 14.29
CA TRP A 33 -16.68 -15.79 15.62
C TRP A 33 -17.86 -16.73 15.70
N ILE A 34 -17.66 -17.93 16.27
CA ILE A 34 -18.73 -18.89 16.60
C ILE A 34 -18.78 -19.02 18.12
N ALA A 35 -19.68 -18.29 18.74
CA ALA A 35 -19.84 -18.26 20.20
C ALA A 35 -20.70 -19.43 20.68
N THR A 36 -20.19 -20.14 21.69
CA THR A 36 -20.89 -21.28 22.33
C THR A 36 -21.54 -20.87 23.63
N VAL A 37 -21.04 -19.84 24.31
CA VAL A 37 -21.62 -19.29 25.51
C VAL A 37 -23.09 -18.92 25.28
N TRP A 38 -23.97 -19.34 26.18
CA TRP A 38 -25.43 -19.14 26.10
C TRP A 38 -26.06 -19.65 24.79
N ALA A 39 -25.42 -20.61 24.11
CA ALA A 39 -25.80 -21.08 22.79
C ALA A 39 -26.04 -19.92 21.78
N LEU A 40 -25.20 -18.87 21.82
CA LEU A 40 -25.40 -17.65 21.06
C LEU A 40 -25.40 -17.93 19.54
N ASP A 41 -24.41 -18.65 19.06
CA ASP A 41 -24.32 -19.10 17.66
C ASP A 41 -24.53 -20.61 17.56
N TRP A 42 -24.00 -21.39 18.51
CA TRP A 42 -24.02 -22.83 18.52
C TRP A 42 -23.80 -23.40 19.93
N PRO A 43 -24.43 -24.57 20.30
CA PRO A 43 -25.51 -25.28 19.60
C PRO A 43 -26.87 -24.64 19.89
N ARG A 44 -27.68 -24.45 18.83
CA ARG A 44 -29.02 -23.83 18.96
C ARG A 44 -30.13 -24.87 18.86
N ASP A 45 -31.38 -24.54 19.27
CA ASP A 45 -32.50 -25.43 19.13
C ASP A 45 -32.89 -25.67 17.64
N ALA A 46 -33.86 -26.57 17.44
CA ALA A 46 -34.31 -26.92 16.08
C ALA A 46 -34.97 -25.74 15.31
N ASN A 47 -35.40 -24.68 16.03
CA ASN A 47 -35.99 -23.45 15.46
C ASN A 47 -34.97 -22.31 15.42
N ASP A 48 -33.72 -22.60 15.63
CA ASP A 48 -32.63 -21.62 15.69
C ASP A 48 -32.74 -20.58 16.81
N ASN A 49 -33.40 -20.95 17.94
CA ASN A 49 -33.42 -20.13 19.13
C ASN A 49 -32.19 -20.43 20.02
N ALA A 50 -31.90 -19.50 20.97
CA ALA A 50 -30.78 -19.59 21.88
C ALA A 50 -30.96 -20.64 23.02
N ALA A 51 -31.82 -21.66 22.83
CA ALA A 51 -31.95 -22.78 23.71
C ALA A 51 -30.97 -23.90 23.30
N ASN A 52 -30.32 -24.51 24.28
CA ASN A 52 -29.35 -25.59 24.01
C ASN A 52 -29.97 -26.73 23.23
N ASN A 53 -29.34 -27.13 22.16
CA ASN A 53 -29.69 -28.39 21.48
C ASN A 53 -28.74 -29.49 21.94
N THR A 54 -29.25 -30.46 22.68
CA THR A 54 -28.48 -31.58 23.25
C THR A 54 -28.35 -32.75 22.27
N ASN A 55 -28.97 -32.70 21.11
CA ASN A 55 -28.89 -33.77 20.11
C ASN A 55 -27.63 -33.62 19.25
N ALA A 56 -26.68 -34.54 19.38
CA ALA A 56 -25.40 -34.52 18.67
C ALA A 56 -25.54 -34.49 17.13
N THR A 57 -26.55 -35.15 16.57
CA THR A 57 -26.79 -35.12 15.11
C THR A 57 -27.19 -33.73 14.65
N VAL A 58 -28.08 -33.06 15.38
CA VAL A 58 -28.52 -31.70 15.07
C VAL A 58 -27.36 -30.72 15.25
N GLN A 59 -26.57 -30.82 16.33
CA GLN A 59 -25.38 -30.02 16.59
C GLN A 59 -24.40 -30.09 15.40
N LYS A 60 -24.09 -31.30 14.93
CA LYS A 60 -23.20 -31.55 13.79
C LYS A 60 -23.77 -30.94 12.50
N GLN A 61 -25.05 -31.15 12.22
CA GLN A 61 -25.72 -30.60 11.02
C GLN A 61 -25.76 -29.07 11.03
N GLN A 62 -25.98 -28.46 12.18
CA GLN A 62 -25.90 -26.97 12.32
C GLN A 62 -24.50 -26.47 12.00
N MET A 63 -23.46 -27.06 12.58
CA MET A 63 -22.08 -26.68 12.35
C MET A 63 -21.69 -26.83 10.86
N ILE A 64 -22.04 -27.94 10.22
CA ILE A 64 -21.82 -28.15 8.79
C ILE A 64 -22.46 -27.05 7.95
N ARG A 65 -23.74 -26.70 8.21
CA ARG A 65 -24.41 -25.60 7.47
C ARG A 65 -23.71 -24.25 7.66
N MET A 66 -23.23 -23.95 8.86
CA MET A 66 -22.46 -22.71 9.14
C MET A 66 -21.17 -22.68 8.35
N LEU A 67 -20.39 -23.76 8.41
CA LEU A 67 -19.11 -23.85 7.70
C LEU A 67 -19.29 -23.84 6.18
N ASP A 68 -20.32 -24.52 5.64
CA ASP A 68 -20.67 -24.49 4.21
C ASP A 68 -21.04 -23.07 3.77
N SER A 69 -21.83 -22.36 4.57
CA SER A 69 -22.19 -20.97 4.26
C SER A 69 -20.97 -20.06 4.26
N LEU A 70 -20.10 -20.16 5.26
CA LEU A 70 -18.87 -19.37 5.30
C LEU A 70 -17.97 -19.69 4.10
N LYS A 71 -17.73 -20.96 3.82
CA LYS A 71 -16.91 -21.40 2.70
C LYS A 71 -17.44 -20.90 1.36
N ASN A 72 -18.74 -21.07 1.12
CA ASN A 72 -19.40 -20.62 -0.11
C ASN A 72 -19.35 -19.10 -0.30
N ASN A 73 -19.04 -18.34 0.77
CA ASN A 73 -18.84 -16.90 0.76
C ASN A 73 -17.37 -16.48 0.87
N ASN A 74 -16.43 -17.37 0.56
CA ASN A 74 -14.97 -17.14 0.53
C ASN A 74 -14.35 -16.71 1.86
N PHE A 75 -14.94 -17.15 3.00
CA PHE A 75 -14.26 -17.13 4.29
C PHE A 75 -13.22 -18.25 4.33
N ASN A 76 -12.13 -18.06 5.04
CA ASN A 76 -11.01 -19.00 5.11
C ASN A 76 -10.62 -19.38 6.53
N ASN A 77 -11.34 -18.88 7.54
CA ASN A 77 -11.09 -19.15 8.94
C ASN A 77 -12.38 -19.07 9.77
N VAL A 78 -12.41 -19.76 10.92
CA VAL A 78 -13.37 -19.56 12.00
C VAL A 78 -12.66 -19.47 13.34
N CYS A 79 -13.17 -18.65 14.26
CA CYS A 79 -12.79 -18.61 15.67
C CYS A 79 -13.89 -19.31 16.48
N PHE A 80 -13.69 -20.59 16.83
CA PHE A 80 -14.66 -21.42 17.51
C PHE A 80 -14.44 -21.41 19.02
N GLN A 81 -15.44 -20.97 19.81
CA GLN A 81 -15.34 -20.90 21.27
C GLN A 81 -15.34 -22.28 21.90
N VAL A 82 -14.20 -22.68 22.46
CA VAL A 82 -13.99 -24.00 23.05
C VAL A 82 -13.96 -23.98 24.57
N ARG A 83 -13.79 -22.82 25.21
CA ARG A 83 -13.77 -22.59 26.63
C ARG A 83 -14.41 -21.24 26.96
N SER A 84 -15.61 -21.28 27.51
CA SER A 84 -16.36 -20.03 27.79
C SER A 84 -16.29 -19.62 29.27
N MET A 85 -16.41 -20.53 30.20
CA MET A 85 -16.41 -20.29 31.65
C MET A 85 -15.80 -21.49 32.42
N CYS A 86 -14.49 -21.70 32.28
CA CYS A 86 -13.79 -22.87 32.84
C CYS A 86 -14.51 -24.20 32.54
N ASP A 87 -15.02 -24.32 31.33
CA ASP A 87 -15.68 -25.49 30.75
C ASP A 87 -15.08 -25.78 29.37
N ALA A 88 -15.35 -26.98 28.82
CA ALA A 88 -14.73 -27.39 27.58
C ALA A 88 -15.74 -27.90 26.53
N MET A 89 -15.52 -27.54 25.26
CA MET A 89 -16.14 -28.13 24.08
C MET A 89 -15.25 -29.22 23.45
N TYR A 90 -14.35 -29.81 24.27
CA TYR A 90 -13.41 -30.85 23.86
C TYR A 90 -13.07 -31.72 25.07
N GLN A 91 -12.46 -32.90 24.85
CA GLN A 91 -12.05 -33.74 25.93
C GLN A 91 -10.84 -33.15 26.67
N SER A 92 -11.08 -32.56 27.82
CA SER A 92 -10.07 -31.92 28.66
C SER A 92 -9.77 -32.73 29.94
N SER A 93 -8.48 -32.71 30.31
CA SER A 93 -8.01 -33.23 31.62
C SER A 93 -8.18 -32.19 32.74
N TYR A 94 -8.41 -30.93 32.37
CA TYR A 94 -8.45 -29.79 33.28
C TYR A 94 -9.85 -29.23 33.47
N GLU A 95 -10.68 -29.21 32.41
CA GLU A 95 -11.98 -28.56 32.42
C GLU A 95 -13.12 -29.59 32.29
N PRO A 96 -14.25 -29.41 32.97
CA PRO A 96 -15.43 -30.25 32.77
C PRO A 96 -16.07 -29.95 31.40
N TRP A 97 -16.78 -30.94 30.85
CA TRP A 97 -17.58 -30.71 29.63
C TRP A 97 -18.60 -29.59 29.84
N SER A 98 -18.77 -28.75 28.84
CA SER A 98 -19.72 -27.65 28.86
C SER A 98 -21.17 -28.15 28.93
N SER A 99 -21.99 -27.50 29.78
CA SER A 99 -23.43 -27.79 29.88
C SER A 99 -24.19 -27.52 28.58
N TYR A 100 -23.64 -26.68 27.69
CA TYR A 100 -24.28 -26.38 26.39
C TYR A 100 -24.34 -27.59 25.46
N LEU A 101 -23.52 -28.64 25.67
CA LEU A 101 -23.50 -29.83 24.83
C LEU A 101 -24.58 -30.86 25.24
N THR A 102 -24.77 -31.06 26.54
CA THR A 102 -25.61 -32.16 27.07
C THR A 102 -26.74 -31.67 27.97
N GLY A 103 -26.78 -30.38 28.27
CA GLY A 103 -27.68 -29.78 29.26
C GLY A 103 -27.13 -29.86 30.68
N THR A 104 -26.04 -30.59 30.91
CA THR A 104 -25.45 -30.80 32.25
C THR A 104 -23.92 -30.66 32.19
N ARG A 105 -23.37 -29.74 33.01
CA ARG A 105 -21.92 -29.54 33.13
C ARG A 105 -21.21 -30.80 33.59
N GLY A 106 -20.11 -31.15 32.94
CA GLY A 106 -19.32 -32.34 33.23
C GLY A 106 -19.87 -33.65 32.64
N SER A 107 -21.05 -33.64 32.03
CA SER A 107 -21.61 -34.80 31.36
C SER A 107 -20.96 -35.02 29.99
N THR A 108 -20.41 -36.20 29.73
CA THR A 108 -19.67 -36.53 28.50
C THR A 108 -20.61 -36.56 27.27
N PRO A 109 -20.39 -35.79 26.23
CA PRO A 109 -21.14 -35.90 25.00
C PRO A 109 -20.75 -37.15 24.21
N SER A 110 -21.55 -37.51 23.17
CA SER A 110 -21.30 -38.69 22.35
C SER A 110 -20.21 -38.49 21.26
N TYR A 111 -19.64 -37.31 21.19
CA TYR A 111 -18.56 -36.94 20.25
C TYR A 111 -17.73 -35.79 20.81
N ASP A 112 -16.56 -35.58 20.28
CA ASP A 112 -15.72 -34.42 20.59
C ASP A 112 -16.00 -33.28 19.61
N PRO A 113 -16.62 -32.16 20.05
CA PRO A 113 -16.96 -31.04 19.19
C PRO A 113 -15.76 -30.36 18.55
N LEU A 114 -14.64 -30.12 19.26
CA LEU A 114 -13.46 -29.48 18.71
C LEU A 114 -12.82 -30.34 17.61
N ALA A 115 -12.63 -31.62 17.84
CA ALA A 115 -12.12 -32.55 16.83
C ALA A 115 -13.01 -32.52 15.58
N PHE A 116 -14.33 -32.53 15.74
CA PHE A 116 -15.28 -32.47 14.66
C PHE A 116 -15.21 -31.15 13.88
N VAL A 117 -15.13 -30.00 14.56
CA VAL A 117 -15.08 -28.68 13.90
C VAL A 117 -13.77 -28.49 13.13
N VAL A 118 -12.63 -28.91 13.72
CA VAL A 118 -11.32 -28.86 13.02
C VAL A 118 -11.36 -29.72 11.75
N GLU A 119 -11.84 -30.95 11.84
CA GLU A 119 -11.97 -31.85 10.69
C GLU A 119 -12.85 -31.24 9.60
N GLU A 120 -14.01 -30.69 9.94
CA GLU A 120 -14.94 -30.07 9.00
C GLU A 120 -14.41 -28.75 8.39
N CYS A 121 -13.61 -27.97 9.11
CA CYS A 121 -12.90 -26.82 8.58
C CYS A 121 -11.86 -27.24 7.55
N HIS A 122 -10.99 -28.19 7.89
CA HIS A 122 -9.93 -28.68 7.02
C HIS A 122 -10.47 -29.33 5.72
N LYS A 123 -11.59 -30.07 5.80
CA LYS A 123 -12.29 -30.58 4.60
C LYS A 123 -12.68 -29.49 3.63
N ARG A 124 -12.89 -28.26 4.11
CA ARG A 124 -13.28 -27.08 3.32
C ARG A 124 -12.11 -26.15 2.98
N GLY A 125 -10.88 -26.55 3.34
CA GLY A 125 -9.70 -25.68 3.16
C GLY A 125 -9.69 -24.44 4.06
N MET A 126 -10.39 -24.48 5.20
CA MET A 126 -10.49 -23.39 6.17
C MET A 126 -9.64 -23.68 7.40
N GLU A 127 -9.06 -22.64 8.00
CA GLU A 127 -8.41 -22.72 9.30
C GLU A 127 -9.43 -22.69 10.44
N CYS A 128 -9.10 -23.36 11.56
CA CYS A 128 -9.87 -23.35 12.80
C CYS A 128 -9.02 -22.81 13.96
N HIS A 129 -9.41 -21.66 14.52
CA HIS A 129 -8.79 -21.10 15.71
C HIS A 129 -9.66 -21.42 16.93
N ALA A 130 -9.07 -22.05 17.95
CA ALA A 130 -9.73 -22.33 19.21
C ALA A 130 -9.85 -21.05 20.05
N TRP A 131 -11.08 -20.61 20.31
CA TRP A 131 -11.32 -19.42 21.13
C TRP A 131 -11.50 -19.82 22.60
N VAL A 132 -10.67 -19.27 23.45
CA VAL A 132 -10.59 -19.50 24.90
C VAL A 132 -10.83 -18.20 25.65
N ASN A 133 -11.78 -18.18 26.58
CA ASN A 133 -11.82 -17.17 27.62
C ASN A 133 -10.87 -17.59 28.75
N PRO A 134 -9.79 -16.86 29.06
CA PRO A 134 -8.76 -17.37 29.96
C PRO A 134 -9.16 -17.42 31.43
N TYR A 135 -9.93 -16.44 31.93
CA TYR A 135 -10.14 -16.27 33.35
C TYR A 135 -11.58 -16.50 33.83
N ARG A 136 -12.58 -16.26 32.99
CA ARG A 136 -13.98 -16.25 33.43
C ARG A 136 -14.39 -17.61 34.02
N TYR A 137 -14.88 -17.55 35.25
CA TYR A 137 -15.38 -18.72 35.97
C TYR A 137 -16.91 -18.71 36.08
N SER A 138 -17.50 -17.60 36.53
CA SER A 138 -18.94 -17.43 36.54
C SER A 138 -19.42 -16.01 36.30
N THR A 139 -20.69 -15.85 35.88
CA THR A 139 -21.36 -14.57 35.74
C THR A 139 -22.78 -14.66 36.27
N GLY A 140 -23.17 -13.77 37.21
CA GLY A 140 -24.47 -13.71 37.81
C GLY A 140 -24.71 -14.74 38.96
N SER A 141 -25.81 -14.54 39.68
CA SER A 141 -26.18 -15.31 40.89
C SER A 141 -26.67 -16.73 40.64
N SER A 142 -26.87 -17.13 39.40
CA SER A 142 -27.45 -18.42 39.02
C SER A 142 -26.39 -19.51 38.76
N TRP A 143 -25.11 -19.19 38.73
CA TRP A 143 -24.04 -20.15 38.52
C TRP A 143 -23.73 -20.88 39.81
N ASN A 144 -24.00 -22.18 39.87
CA ASN A 144 -23.78 -22.96 41.06
C ASN A 144 -22.35 -23.53 41.10
N THR A 145 -21.44 -22.80 41.72
CA THR A 145 -20.02 -23.18 41.86
C THR A 145 -19.78 -24.34 42.83
N THR A 146 -20.75 -24.67 43.66
CA THR A 146 -20.60 -25.73 44.70
C THR A 146 -20.46 -27.16 44.15
N GLN A 147 -20.71 -27.36 42.86
CA GLN A 147 -20.59 -28.65 42.19
C GLN A 147 -19.36 -28.81 41.33
N ASP A 148 -18.52 -27.74 41.24
CA ASP A 148 -17.38 -27.76 40.36
C ASP A 148 -16.12 -28.24 41.06
N LYS A 149 -15.54 -29.35 40.58
CA LYS A 149 -14.28 -29.89 41.09
C LYS A 149 -13.06 -29.06 40.69
N VAL A 150 -13.26 -28.07 39.85
CA VAL A 150 -12.19 -27.18 39.29
C VAL A 150 -11.72 -26.17 40.33
N VAL A 151 -12.67 -25.57 41.05
CA VAL A 151 -12.42 -24.59 42.10
C VAL A 151 -13.23 -24.97 43.31
N THR A 152 -12.56 -25.35 44.40
CA THR A 152 -13.22 -25.64 45.67
C THR A 152 -13.11 -24.45 46.61
N ASN A 153 -14.25 -23.97 47.10
CA ASN A 153 -14.35 -22.97 48.17
C ASN A 153 -13.72 -21.57 47.83
N GLY A 154 -13.59 -21.18 46.60
CA GLY A 154 -13.05 -19.87 46.24
C GLY A 154 -11.54 -19.70 46.42
N GLU A 155 -10.79 -20.78 46.52
CA GLU A 155 -9.35 -20.77 46.81
C GLU A 155 -8.51 -20.10 45.72
N HIS A 156 -8.99 -20.07 44.44
CA HIS A 156 -8.25 -19.55 43.29
C HIS A 156 -9.06 -18.55 42.46
N THR A 157 -10.04 -17.90 43.09
CA THR A 157 -10.92 -16.96 42.43
C THR A 157 -10.95 -15.62 43.13
N ILE A 158 -11.21 -14.58 42.36
CA ILE A 158 -11.60 -13.25 42.82
C ILE A 158 -12.92 -12.84 42.18
N ALA A 159 -13.74 -12.06 42.90
CA ALA A 159 -15.07 -11.69 42.49
C ALA A 159 -15.31 -10.18 42.62
N TYR A 160 -16.01 -9.62 41.64
CA TYR A 160 -16.52 -8.25 41.69
C TYR A 160 -17.71 -8.09 40.73
N ASN A 161 -18.74 -7.33 41.16
CA ASN A 161 -19.92 -7.01 40.33
C ASN A 161 -20.60 -8.24 39.67
N ASN A 162 -20.81 -9.31 40.42
CA ASN A 162 -21.37 -10.59 39.94
C ASN A 162 -20.53 -11.28 38.84
N VAL A 163 -19.28 -10.93 38.68
CA VAL A 163 -18.31 -11.64 37.85
C VAL A 163 -17.29 -12.30 38.76
N GLU A 164 -17.09 -13.59 38.61
CA GLU A 164 -16.05 -14.37 39.30
C GLU A 164 -15.07 -14.90 38.26
N ILE A 165 -13.79 -14.66 38.47
CA ILE A 165 -12.69 -15.08 37.60
C ILE A 165 -11.65 -15.89 38.37
N LEU A 166 -10.87 -16.70 37.67
CA LEU A 166 -9.63 -17.23 38.22
C LEU A 166 -8.69 -16.07 38.55
N ASP A 167 -8.06 -16.09 39.72
CA ASP A 167 -7.19 -15.03 40.20
C ASP A 167 -5.91 -14.93 39.35
N PRO A 168 -5.72 -13.87 38.56
CA PRO A 168 -4.59 -13.74 37.64
C PRO A 168 -3.22 -13.65 38.33
N ALA A 169 -3.20 -13.30 39.61
CA ALA A 169 -1.96 -13.18 40.39
C ALA A 169 -1.36 -14.54 40.78
N GLN A 170 -2.18 -15.55 40.87
CA GLN A 170 -1.74 -16.87 41.35
C GLN A 170 -1.00 -17.65 40.24
N GLN A 171 0.14 -18.21 40.60
CA GLN A 171 0.90 -19.09 39.70
C GLN A 171 0.07 -20.31 39.28
N TRP A 172 -0.79 -20.85 40.20
CA TRP A 172 -1.73 -21.92 39.89
C TRP A 172 -2.64 -21.57 38.68
N THR A 173 -3.16 -20.35 38.64
CA THR A 173 -4.01 -19.88 37.54
C THR A 173 -3.23 -19.81 36.23
N ILE A 174 -2.00 -19.22 36.25
CA ILE A 174 -1.13 -19.15 35.08
C ILE A 174 -0.84 -20.57 34.58
N ASP A 175 -0.44 -21.47 35.46
CA ASP A 175 -0.13 -22.86 35.09
C ASP A 175 -1.35 -23.59 34.53
N ARG A 176 -2.54 -23.38 35.10
CA ARG A 176 -3.78 -23.98 34.62
C ARG A 176 -4.12 -23.52 33.19
N ILE A 177 -4.14 -22.21 32.94
CA ILE A 177 -4.44 -21.66 31.61
C ILE A 177 -3.39 -22.11 30.59
N THR A 178 -2.11 -22.10 30.97
CA THR A 178 -1.01 -22.59 30.12
C THR A 178 -1.19 -24.07 29.77
N ASN A 179 -1.58 -24.90 30.74
CA ASN A 179 -1.83 -26.35 30.56
C ASN A 179 -3.06 -26.63 29.69
N VAL A 180 -4.15 -25.88 29.87
CA VAL A 180 -5.35 -25.92 29.00
C VAL A 180 -4.97 -25.60 27.56
N CYS A 181 -4.22 -24.54 27.33
CA CYS A 181 -3.76 -24.13 25.98
C CYS A 181 -2.82 -25.19 25.38
N ARG A 182 -1.88 -25.74 26.19
CA ARG A 182 -1.01 -26.84 25.75
C ARG A 182 -1.83 -28.09 25.35
N GLU A 183 -2.83 -28.47 26.15
CA GLU A 183 -3.70 -29.62 25.88
C GLU A 183 -4.42 -29.45 24.52
N ILE A 184 -5.00 -28.27 24.25
CA ILE A 184 -5.65 -27.96 22.97
C ILE A 184 -4.66 -28.12 21.83
N VAL A 185 -3.52 -27.42 21.90
CA VAL A 185 -2.52 -27.41 20.81
C VAL A 185 -1.90 -28.79 20.59
N ALA A 186 -1.63 -29.55 21.66
CA ALA A 186 -1.02 -30.89 21.57
C ALA A 186 -1.96 -31.92 20.95
N ASN A 187 -3.22 -31.91 21.34
CA ASN A 187 -4.17 -33.01 21.05
C ASN A 187 -5.02 -32.76 19.80
N TYR A 188 -5.15 -31.49 19.35
CA TYR A 188 -5.98 -31.10 18.20
C TYR A 188 -5.14 -30.41 17.14
N ASP A 189 -5.54 -30.58 15.88
CA ASP A 189 -4.86 -29.95 14.74
C ASP A 189 -5.42 -28.54 14.46
N VAL A 190 -5.53 -27.74 15.52
CA VAL A 190 -5.94 -26.34 15.39
C VAL A 190 -4.86 -25.51 14.67
N ASP A 191 -5.29 -24.54 13.87
CA ASP A 191 -4.40 -23.62 13.16
C ASP A 191 -4.04 -22.40 14.01
N GLY A 192 -4.87 -22.10 15.01
CA GLY A 192 -4.62 -21.01 15.95
C GLY A 192 -5.35 -21.19 17.28
N LEU A 193 -4.96 -20.33 18.21
CA LEU A 193 -5.63 -20.14 19.50
C LEU A 193 -5.84 -18.65 19.70
N VAL A 194 -7.00 -18.25 20.20
CA VAL A 194 -7.33 -16.84 20.40
C VAL A 194 -8.03 -16.62 21.74
N PHE A 195 -7.63 -15.56 22.45
CA PHE A 195 -8.32 -15.07 23.63
C PHE A 195 -9.27 -13.93 23.29
N ASP A 196 -10.30 -13.73 24.10
CA ASP A 196 -11.17 -12.55 24.08
C ASP A 196 -10.69 -11.45 25.04
N ASP A 197 -11.56 -10.50 25.41
CA ASP A 197 -11.24 -9.30 26.18
C ASP A 197 -11.60 -9.40 27.68
N TYR A 198 -11.90 -10.60 28.20
CA TYR A 198 -12.32 -10.77 29.60
C TYR A 198 -11.14 -11.12 30.51
N PHE A 199 -10.52 -10.06 31.08
CA PHE A 199 -9.40 -10.18 32.03
C PHE A 199 -9.87 -9.92 33.45
N TYR A 200 -9.49 -8.84 34.10
CA TYR A 200 -10.03 -8.50 35.42
C TYR A 200 -11.50 -8.05 35.33
N PRO A 201 -12.31 -8.20 36.43
CA PRO A 201 -13.65 -7.64 36.48
C PRO A 201 -13.64 -6.12 36.33
N ASP A 202 -14.56 -5.60 35.50
CA ASP A 202 -14.66 -4.15 35.24
C ASP A 202 -14.90 -3.35 36.54
N GLY A 203 -14.04 -2.34 36.72
CA GLY A 203 -14.13 -1.40 37.86
C GLY A 203 -13.75 -2.01 39.20
N ILE A 204 -13.06 -3.18 39.27
CA ILE A 204 -12.52 -3.72 40.50
C ILE A 204 -11.67 -2.65 41.24
N PRO A 205 -11.93 -2.36 42.55
CA PRO A 205 -11.29 -1.25 43.23
C PRO A 205 -9.77 -1.40 43.36
N GLU A 206 -9.07 -0.27 43.43
CA GLU A 206 -7.63 -0.21 43.75
C GLU A 206 -7.40 0.00 45.26
N SER A 207 -8.29 -0.55 46.11
CA SER A 207 -8.30 -0.38 47.58
C SER A 207 -8.47 -1.73 48.27
N SER A 208 -8.44 -1.72 49.59
CA SER A 208 -8.67 -2.90 50.45
C SER A 208 -10.02 -3.60 50.22
N ASP A 209 -10.91 -3.02 49.43
CA ASP A 209 -12.21 -3.61 49.09
C ASP A 209 -12.12 -4.62 47.95
N ALA A 210 -10.97 -4.73 47.28
CA ALA A 210 -10.73 -5.74 46.26
C ALA A 210 -10.15 -7.04 46.87
N ASP A 211 -10.59 -8.16 46.36
CA ASP A 211 -10.16 -9.47 46.85
C ASP A 211 -8.64 -9.69 46.75
N ASP A 212 -8.02 -9.16 45.67
CA ASP A 212 -6.59 -9.30 45.37
C ASP A 212 -5.70 -8.25 46.08
N TYR A 213 -6.27 -7.28 46.81
CA TYR A 213 -5.50 -6.19 47.43
C TYR A 213 -4.44 -6.67 48.42
N SER A 214 -4.81 -7.65 49.31
CA SER A 214 -3.86 -8.19 50.27
C SER A 214 -2.73 -8.95 49.60
N GLU A 215 -2.98 -9.62 48.49
CA GLU A 215 -1.97 -10.35 47.73
C GLU A 215 -0.96 -9.39 47.12
N TRP A 216 -1.44 -8.29 46.48
CA TRP A 216 -0.60 -7.22 45.98
C TRP A 216 0.30 -6.64 47.10
N LYS A 217 -0.28 -6.33 48.27
CA LYS A 217 0.47 -5.81 49.43
C LYS A 217 1.57 -6.77 49.91
N ASN A 218 1.25 -8.06 49.96
CA ASN A 218 2.16 -9.08 50.42
C ASN A 218 3.23 -9.46 49.37
N SER A 219 3.03 -9.14 48.11
CA SER A 219 4.01 -9.40 47.05
C SER A 219 5.31 -8.63 47.20
N GLY A 220 5.31 -7.53 47.97
CA GLY A 220 6.47 -6.66 48.16
C GLY A 220 6.89 -5.88 46.90
N THR A 221 6.07 -5.87 45.84
CA THR A 221 6.36 -5.14 44.60
C THR A 221 6.32 -3.62 44.81
N SER A 222 7.11 -2.90 44.04
CA SER A 222 7.05 -1.43 43.96
C SER A 222 6.03 -0.92 42.95
N MET A 223 5.35 -1.78 42.19
CA MET A 223 4.33 -1.42 41.19
C MET A 223 3.07 -0.88 41.89
N SER A 224 2.36 0.03 41.21
CA SER A 224 0.97 0.31 41.55
C SER A 224 0.13 -0.97 41.47
N ILE A 225 -1.01 -1.06 42.13
CA ILE A 225 -1.89 -2.23 42.03
C ILE A 225 -2.39 -2.42 40.57
N GLY A 226 -2.65 -1.31 39.83
CA GLY A 226 -3.05 -1.38 38.44
C GLY A 226 -1.92 -1.92 37.54
N ASP A 227 -0.67 -1.50 37.72
CA ASP A 227 0.46 -2.04 36.97
C ASP A 227 0.73 -3.51 37.32
N TRP A 228 0.59 -3.87 38.58
CA TRP A 228 0.74 -5.25 39.05
C TRP A 228 -0.33 -6.17 38.42
N ARG A 229 -1.59 -5.73 38.35
CA ARG A 229 -2.65 -6.46 37.67
C ARG A 229 -2.33 -6.66 36.17
N ARG A 230 -1.88 -5.64 35.47
CA ARG A 230 -1.43 -5.73 34.07
C ARG A 230 -0.25 -6.70 33.91
N ASP A 231 0.70 -6.65 34.83
CA ASP A 231 1.85 -7.57 34.82
C ASP A 231 1.41 -9.04 35.02
N ASN A 232 0.45 -9.32 35.89
CA ASN A 232 -0.12 -10.67 36.08
C ASN A 232 -0.70 -11.20 34.76
N VAL A 233 -1.45 -10.39 34.03
CA VAL A 233 -2.00 -10.76 32.71
C VAL A 233 -0.86 -10.96 31.70
N ASN A 234 0.13 -10.07 31.66
CA ASN A 234 1.27 -10.17 30.73
C ASN A 234 2.09 -11.46 30.96
N ARG A 235 2.29 -11.86 32.21
CA ARG A 235 2.98 -13.13 32.56
C ARG A 235 2.23 -14.35 32.05
N MET A 236 0.91 -14.35 32.20
CA MET A 236 0.06 -15.46 31.69
C MET A 236 0.12 -15.52 30.17
N VAL A 237 -0.05 -14.38 29.47
CA VAL A 237 0.02 -14.31 28.00
C VAL A 237 1.36 -14.83 27.49
N LYS A 238 2.46 -14.41 28.12
CA LYS A 238 3.80 -14.91 27.77
C LYS A 238 3.92 -16.42 27.99
N SER A 239 3.45 -16.95 29.11
CA SER A 239 3.51 -18.38 29.43
C SER A 239 2.75 -19.23 28.40
N VAL A 240 1.59 -18.73 27.95
CA VAL A 240 0.79 -19.39 26.91
C VAL A 240 1.50 -19.33 25.56
N TYR A 241 2.07 -18.18 25.16
CA TYR A 241 2.85 -18.08 23.94
C TYR A 241 4.02 -19.06 23.94
N ASP A 242 4.81 -19.07 25.01
CA ASP A 242 5.99 -19.94 25.14
C ASP A 242 5.62 -21.42 25.00
N VAL A 243 4.52 -21.86 25.63
CA VAL A 243 4.07 -23.25 25.53
C VAL A 243 3.56 -23.62 24.14
N ILE A 244 2.90 -22.71 23.45
CA ILE A 244 2.49 -22.93 22.04
C ILE A 244 3.72 -23.07 21.16
N GLN A 245 4.72 -22.18 21.29
CA GLN A 245 5.96 -22.25 20.52
C GLN A 245 6.73 -23.55 20.76
N ALA A 246 6.73 -24.04 21.99
CA ALA A 246 7.38 -25.30 22.35
C ALA A 246 6.61 -26.55 21.87
N THR A 247 5.30 -26.45 21.67
CA THR A 247 4.43 -27.59 21.31
C THR A 247 4.22 -27.70 19.80
N LYS A 248 3.69 -26.65 19.17
CA LYS A 248 3.47 -26.53 17.72
C LYS A 248 3.71 -25.08 17.28
N PRO A 249 4.94 -24.70 16.90
CA PRO A 249 5.32 -23.31 16.64
C PRO A 249 4.56 -22.65 15.47
N TRP A 250 3.86 -23.44 14.66
CA TRP A 250 3.03 -22.94 13.57
C TRP A 250 1.60 -22.56 14.00
N VAL A 251 1.15 -22.94 15.20
CA VAL A 251 -0.17 -22.55 15.72
C VAL A 251 -0.12 -21.07 16.09
N ARG A 252 -0.99 -20.26 15.46
CA ARG A 252 -1.06 -18.82 15.69
C ARG A 252 -1.67 -18.52 17.04
N PHE A 253 -1.05 -17.65 17.81
CA PHE A 253 -1.65 -17.16 19.04
C PHE A 253 -2.10 -15.72 18.88
N GLY A 254 -3.38 -15.46 19.09
CA GLY A 254 -3.98 -14.13 19.03
C GLY A 254 -4.76 -13.75 20.28
N ILE A 255 -4.98 -12.44 20.43
CA ILE A 255 -5.86 -11.89 21.48
C ILE A 255 -6.78 -10.87 20.82
N SER A 256 -8.07 -10.90 21.21
CA SER A 256 -9.10 -9.97 20.76
C SER A 256 -9.46 -8.98 21.90
N PRO A 257 -8.65 -7.95 22.12
CA PRO A 257 -8.93 -6.96 23.15
C PRO A 257 -10.03 -5.98 22.73
N ALA A 258 -10.48 -5.11 23.63
CA ALA A 258 -11.34 -3.99 23.26
C ALA A 258 -10.69 -3.13 22.17
N GLY A 259 -11.50 -2.46 21.34
CA GLY A 259 -11.02 -1.76 20.16
C GLY A 259 -10.17 -0.51 20.44
N VAL A 260 -10.36 0.13 21.59
CA VAL A 260 -9.62 1.32 22.02
C VAL A 260 -8.51 0.94 22.98
N ALA A 261 -7.30 1.35 22.70
CA ALA A 261 -6.12 1.18 23.57
C ALA A 261 -5.21 2.41 23.47
N CYS A 262 -4.32 2.59 24.46
CA CYS A 262 -3.24 3.58 24.39
C CYS A 262 -3.73 5.02 24.14
N THR A 263 -4.70 5.51 24.90
CA THR A 263 -5.19 6.89 24.79
C THR A 263 -4.31 7.88 25.54
N SER A 264 -3.44 7.40 26.44
CA SER A 264 -2.49 8.20 27.22
C SER A 264 -1.17 8.40 26.46
N THR A 265 -0.69 9.64 26.42
CA THR A 265 0.63 9.98 25.85
C THR A 265 1.78 9.27 26.58
N SER A 266 1.65 9.03 27.88
CA SER A 266 2.69 8.30 28.64
C SER A 266 2.78 6.84 28.21
N VAL A 267 1.64 6.18 27.99
CA VAL A 267 1.57 4.80 27.47
C VAL A 267 2.06 4.75 26.03
N ALA A 268 1.65 5.70 25.18
CA ALA A 268 2.13 5.81 23.81
C ALA A 268 3.66 5.92 23.74
N ASN A 269 4.25 6.80 24.55
CA ASN A 269 5.70 6.98 24.62
C ASN A 269 6.43 5.72 25.11
N LYS A 270 5.86 4.98 26.07
CA LYS A 270 6.42 3.70 26.56
C LYS A 270 6.65 2.70 25.43
N TYR A 271 5.74 2.66 24.45
CA TYR A 271 5.80 1.73 23.32
C TYR A 271 6.28 2.37 22.02
N GLY A 272 6.54 3.70 22.04
CA GLY A 272 6.99 4.46 20.86
C GLY A 272 5.94 4.47 19.74
N VAL A 273 4.65 4.54 20.09
CA VAL A 273 3.53 4.64 19.15
C VAL A 273 2.79 5.97 19.35
N THR A 274 1.87 6.32 18.47
CA THR A 274 0.94 7.44 18.67
C THR A 274 -0.21 7.02 19.58
N THR A 275 -0.90 7.97 20.20
CA THR A 275 -2.14 7.70 20.92
C THR A 275 -3.24 7.24 19.95
N CYS A 276 -4.08 6.31 20.40
CA CYS A 276 -5.26 5.87 19.64
C CYS A 276 -6.23 7.05 19.43
N PRO A 277 -6.62 7.34 18.17
CA PRO A 277 -7.50 8.46 17.85
C PRO A 277 -8.99 8.15 18.10
N SER A 278 -9.31 7.63 19.29
CA SER A 278 -10.66 7.15 19.65
C SER A 278 -11.63 8.22 20.10
N GLY A 279 -11.12 9.32 20.69
CA GLY A 279 -11.94 10.33 21.37
C GLY A 279 -12.61 9.84 22.66
N THR A 280 -12.20 8.67 23.20
CA THR A 280 -12.69 8.09 24.45
C THR A 280 -11.53 7.66 25.34
N SER A 281 -11.84 7.26 26.59
CA SER A 281 -10.85 6.70 27.54
C SER A 281 -10.45 5.28 27.17
N ASP A 282 -9.32 4.82 27.70
CA ASP A 282 -8.81 3.46 27.55
C ASP A 282 -9.37 2.56 28.66
N TRP A 283 -10.62 2.15 28.48
CA TRP A 283 -11.31 1.29 29.44
C TRP A 283 -10.55 -0.02 29.72
N GLN A 284 -9.98 -0.64 28.70
CA GLN A 284 -9.30 -1.93 28.90
C GLN A 284 -7.99 -1.80 29.71
N TYR A 285 -7.27 -0.67 29.58
CA TYR A 285 -6.04 -0.44 30.35
C TYR A 285 -6.34 -0.10 31.81
N ASP A 286 -7.37 0.74 32.04
CA ASP A 286 -7.71 1.27 33.37
C ASP A 286 -8.79 0.47 34.10
N GLY A 287 -9.75 -0.13 33.38
CA GLY A 287 -10.90 -0.83 33.96
C GLY A 287 -10.70 -2.33 34.15
N ILE A 288 -10.12 -3.01 33.16
CA ILE A 288 -9.90 -4.48 33.21
C ILE A 288 -8.42 -4.87 33.19
N TYR A 289 -7.51 -3.92 33.34
CA TYR A 289 -6.07 -4.10 33.48
C TYR A 289 -5.43 -4.94 32.37
N SER A 290 -5.79 -4.64 31.12
CA SER A 290 -5.32 -5.26 29.91
C SER A 290 -4.39 -4.32 29.13
N ASP A 291 -3.17 -4.78 28.80
CA ASP A 291 -2.19 -3.99 28.06
C ASP A 291 -1.80 -4.67 26.74
N PRO A 292 -2.62 -4.53 25.67
CA PRO A 292 -2.36 -5.19 24.39
C PRO A 292 -1.07 -4.73 23.72
N LEU A 293 -0.59 -3.52 24.03
CA LEU A 293 0.69 -3.02 23.51
C LEU A 293 1.87 -3.75 24.19
N ALA A 294 1.75 -4.16 25.44
CA ALA A 294 2.75 -4.98 26.09
C ALA A 294 2.91 -6.32 25.36
N TRP A 295 1.80 -6.96 24.97
CA TRP A 295 1.85 -8.27 24.34
C TRP A 295 2.44 -8.21 22.93
N ILE A 296 2.00 -7.26 22.11
CA ILE A 296 2.50 -7.14 20.73
C ILE A 296 3.96 -6.68 20.69
N SER A 297 4.36 -5.74 21.57
CA SER A 297 5.74 -5.24 21.63
C SER A 297 6.73 -6.26 22.19
N ALA A 298 6.27 -7.11 23.12
CA ALA A 298 7.07 -8.22 23.67
C ALA A 298 7.14 -9.44 22.73
N ASN A 299 6.44 -9.40 21.59
CA ASN A 299 6.32 -10.53 20.66
C ASN A 299 5.72 -11.80 21.27
N THR A 300 4.80 -11.65 22.23
CA THR A 300 4.11 -12.77 22.91
C THR A 300 2.75 -13.09 22.31
N ILE A 301 2.44 -12.56 21.14
CA ILE A 301 1.30 -12.89 20.29
C ILE A 301 1.73 -12.90 18.83
N ASP A 302 1.03 -13.64 17.97
CA ASP A 302 1.23 -13.64 16.52
C ASP A 302 0.29 -12.67 15.81
N TYR A 303 -0.89 -12.43 16.37
CA TYR A 303 -1.81 -11.41 15.85
C TYR A 303 -2.63 -10.77 16.96
N ILE A 304 -3.10 -9.57 16.69
CA ILE A 304 -4.09 -8.87 17.51
C ILE A 304 -5.39 -8.72 16.75
N SER A 305 -6.55 -8.91 17.46
CA SER A 305 -7.88 -8.81 16.84
C SER A 305 -8.75 -7.82 17.62
N PRO A 306 -8.44 -6.51 17.59
CA PRO A 306 -9.17 -5.53 18.37
C PRO A 306 -10.64 -5.44 17.96
N GLN A 307 -11.55 -5.31 18.95
CA GLN A 307 -12.99 -5.22 18.77
C GLN A 307 -13.42 -3.79 18.41
N VAL A 308 -13.18 -3.40 17.16
CA VAL A 308 -13.54 -2.07 16.64
C VAL A 308 -15.02 -2.09 16.22
N TYR A 309 -15.92 -2.07 17.21
CA TYR A 309 -17.36 -2.29 17.04
C TYR A 309 -18.15 -1.01 16.73
N TRP A 310 -17.51 -0.02 16.14
CA TRP A 310 -18.10 1.27 15.80
C TRP A 310 -18.22 1.45 14.29
N LYS A 311 -19.11 2.35 13.89
CA LYS A 311 -19.30 2.71 12.48
C LYS A 311 -18.27 3.73 12.02
N ILE A 312 -18.09 3.83 10.71
CA ILE A 312 -17.36 4.90 10.06
C ILE A 312 -18.04 6.23 10.41
N GLY A 313 -17.26 7.23 10.83
CA GLY A 313 -17.74 8.55 11.24
C GLY A 313 -18.35 8.61 12.64
N ALA A 314 -18.41 7.52 13.40
CA ALA A 314 -18.85 7.51 14.81
C ALA A 314 -17.73 7.99 15.76
N THR A 315 -18.01 7.98 17.06
CA THR A 315 -16.99 8.19 18.10
C THR A 315 -17.07 7.00 19.07
N PRO A 316 -16.05 6.15 19.14
CA PRO A 316 -14.88 6.05 18.25
C PRO A 316 -15.23 5.82 16.77
N ASP A 317 -14.30 6.19 15.88
CA ASP A 317 -14.50 6.10 14.44
C ASP A 317 -13.69 4.93 13.87
N TYR A 318 -14.37 3.96 13.23
CA TYR A 318 -13.72 2.82 12.61
C TYR A 318 -12.59 3.22 11.66
N SER A 319 -12.84 4.23 10.81
CA SER A 319 -11.90 4.70 9.81
C SER A 319 -10.61 5.33 10.36
N LYS A 320 -10.57 5.59 11.68
CA LYS A 320 -9.38 6.11 12.38
C LYS A 320 -8.73 5.07 13.29
N VAL A 321 -9.56 4.31 14.01
CA VAL A 321 -9.07 3.33 14.99
C VAL A 321 -8.46 2.12 14.30
N SER A 322 -9.08 1.61 13.23
CA SER A 322 -8.54 0.47 12.47
C SER A 322 -7.17 0.76 11.83
N PRO A 323 -6.94 1.89 11.11
CA PRO A 323 -5.61 2.25 10.60
C PRO A 323 -4.56 2.45 11.70
N TRP A 324 -4.94 2.96 12.86
CA TRP A 324 -4.02 3.05 13.99
C TRP A 324 -3.52 1.66 14.45
N TRP A 325 -4.41 0.66 14.53
CA TRP A 325 -4.01 -0.71 14.83
C TRP A 325 -3.13 -1.32 13.74
N ALA A 326 -3.36 -0.96 12.47
CA ALA A 326 -2.48 -1.36 11.37
C ALA A 326 -1.04 -0.86 11.57
N GLN A 327 -0.89 0.43 11.93
CA GLN A 327 0.42 1.02 12.22
C GLN A 327 1.11 0.36 13.42
N VAL A 328 0.35 0.07 14.49
CA VAL A 328 0.88 -0.65 15.66
C VAL A 328 1.36 -2.05 15.27
N ALA A 329 0.55 -2.81 14.53
CA ALA A 329 0.90 -4.16 14.11
C ALA A 329 2.12 -4.17 13.18
N ALA A 330 2.18 -3.25 12.20
CA ALA A 330 3.31 -3.10 11.30
C ALA A 330 4.60 -2.76 12.05
N LYS A 331 4.54 -1.82 13.01
CA LYS A 331 5.70 -1.45 13.84
C LYS A 331 6.34 -2.64 14.57
N PHE A 332 5.53 -3.56 15.07
CA PHE A 332 6.01 -4.72 15.83
C PHE A 332 6.09 -6.00 14.97
N ASN A 333 5.93 -5.89 13.66
CA ASN A 333 5.96 -7.00 12.71
C ASN A 333 5.03 -8.15 13.16
N ARG A 334 3.75 -7.83 13.38
CA ARG A 334 2.69 -8.78 13.75
C ARG A 334 1.45 -8.51 12.90
N HIS A 335 0.54 -9.47 12.87
CA HIS A 335 -0.71 -9.29 12.15
C HIS A 335 -1.77 -8.57 13.00
N ALA A 336 -2.67 -7.84 12.34
CA ALA A 336 -3.89 -7.30 12.94
C ALA A 336 -5.11 -7.74 12.13
N TYR A 337 -6.07 -8.37 12.79
CA TYR A 337 -7.32 -8.83 12.20
C TYR A 337 -8.48 -8.16 12.92
N ILE A 338 -9.00 -7.08 12.34
CA ILE A 338 -9.97 -6.22 13.01
C ILE A 338 -11.31 -6.93 13.16
N SER A 339 -11.80 -7.00 14.39
CA SER A 339 -13.10 -7.57 14.71
C SER A 339 -14.19 -6.50 14.60
N SER A 340 -15.25 -6.78 13.82
CA SER A 340 -16.42 -5.92 13.62
C SER A 340 -17.67 -6.59 14.16
N SER A 341 -18.48 -5.85 14.96
CA SER A 341 -19.79 -6.34 15.40
C SER A 341 -20.83 -6.18 14.33
N ILE A 342 -21.50 -7.28 14.01
CA ILE A 342 -22.62 -7.35 13.08
C ILE A 342 -23.93 -7.75 13.78
N SER A 343 -23.96 -7.69 15.11
CA SER A 343 -25.09 -8.13 15.94
C SER A 343 -26.36 -7.31 15.74
N SER A 344 -26.27 -6.10 15.16
CA SER A 344 -27.41 -5.27 14.81
C SER A 344 -28.10 -5.67 13.51
N LEU A 345 -27.53 -6.57 12.71
CA LEU A 345 -28.11 -7.05 11.47
C LEU A 345 -29.35 -7.92 11.74
N ASN A 346 -30.37 -7.70 10.91
CA ASN A 346 -31.65 -8.41 11.00
C ASN A 346 -32.32 -8.51 9.61
N SER A 347 -33.55 -9.05 9.55
CA SER A 347 -34.29 -9.23 8.32
C SER A 347 -34.61 -7.94 7.54
N SER A 348 -34.51 -6.78 8.17
CA SER A 348 -34.73 -5.46 7.55
C SER A 348 -33.44 -4.83 7.04
N SER A 349 -32.29 -5.46 7.25
CA SER A 349 -30.99 -4.96 6.78
C SER A 349 -30.89 -5.00 5.25
N THR A 350 -30.34 -3.96 4.66
CA THR A 350 -30.29 -3.74 3.22
C THR A 350 -28.86 -3.62 2.70
N SER A 351 -28.68 -3.50 1.39
CA SER A 351 -27.36 -3.26 0.77
C SER A 351 -26.66 -2.01 1.33
N SER A 352 -27.41 -0.97 1.71
CA SER A 352 -26.81 0.22 2.36
C SER A 352 -26.28 -0.08 3.76
N THR A 353 -26.89 -1.01 4.50
CA THR A 353 -26.38 -1.50 5.78
C THR A 353 -25.13 -2.37 5.58
N TYR A 354 -25.12 -3.21 4.54
CA TYR A 354 -24.00 -4.13 4.25
C TYR A 354 -22.78 -3.42 3.68
N SER A 355 -22.96 -2.29 2.96
CA SER A 355 -21.87 -1.49 2.42
C SER A 355 -20.96 -0.92 3.52
N GLU A 356 -21.48 -0.64 4.72
CA GLU A 356 -20.68 -0.25 5.88
C GLU A 356 -19.58 -1.28 6.17
N TYR A 357 -19.94 -2.56 6.24
CA TYR A 357 -18.99 -3.63 6.53
C TYR A 357 -18.08 -3.96 5.35
N ALA A 358 -18.54 -3.75 4.13
CA ALA A 358 -17.67 -3.82 2.95
C ALA A 358 -16.60 -2.72 2.98
N ASN A 359 -16.97 -1.51 3.40
CA ASN A 359 -16.04 -0.41 3.60
C ASN A 359 -15.05 -0.68 4.75
N HIS A 360 -15.49 -1.34 5.84
CA HIS A 360 -14.57 -1.82 6.89
C HIS A 360 -13.49 -2.72 6.30
N VAL A 361 -13.87 -3.70 5.47
CA VAL A 361 -12.91 -4.59 4.81
C VAL A 361 -11.98 -3.80 3.88
N GLN A 362 -12.49 -2.83 3.13
CA GLN A 362 -11.64 -2.02 2.24
C GLN A 362 -10.66 -1.16 3.02
N ILE A 363 -11.09 -0.50 4.10
CA ILE A 363 -10.19 0.24 5.00
C ILE A 363 -9.07 -0.66 5.53
N ASN A 364 -9.40 -1.90 5.91
CA ASN A 364 -8.38 -2.85 6.36
C ASN A 364 -7.39 -3.21 5.24
N ARG A 365 -7.87 -3.39 3.99
CA ARG A 365 -7.01 -3.65 2.83
C ARG A 365 -6.10 -2.48 2.49
N ASP A 366 -6.64 -1.26 2.51
CA ASP A 366 -5.89 -0.04 2.20
C ASP A 366 -4.75 0.25 3.20
N ASN A 367 -4.83 -0.35 4.39
CA ASN A 367 -3.81 -0.24 5.43
C ASN A 367 -3.00 -1.54 5.63
N SER A 368 -3.17 -2.52 4.74
CA SER A 368 -2.47 -3.80 4.82
C SER A 368 -1.12 -3.73 4.11
N VAL A 369 -0.08 -4.25 4.75
CA VAL A 369 1.23 -4.49 4.15
C VAL A 369 1.41 -6.00 4.04
N ASP A 370 1.64 -6.51 2.84
CA ASP A 370 1.84 -7.94 2.56
C ASP A 370 0.73 -8.87 3.12
N GLY A 371 -0.51 -8.37 3.18
CA GLY A 371 -1.66 -9.13 3.67
C GLY A 371 -1.72 -9.28 5.19
N ASN A 372 -0.90 -8.55 5.96
CA ASN A 372 -0.87 -8.63 7.43
C ASN A 372 -2.15 -8.17 8.13
N PHE A 373 -3.12 -7.68 7.37
CA PHE A 373 -4.39 -7.19 7.85
C PHE A 373 -5.54 -8.08 7.40
N GLY A 374 -6.63 -8.14 8.21
CA GLY A 374 -7.80 -8.93 7.89
C GLY A 374 -9.01 -8.52 8.70
N SER A 375 -10.12 -9.26 8.53
CA SER A 375 -11.40 -8.95 9.16
C SER A 375 -11.99 -10.19 9.82
N ILE A 376 -12.53 -10.01 11.03
CA ILE A 376 -13.32 -11.02 11.75
C ILE A 376 -14.69 -10.42 12.06
N PHE A 377 -15.75 -11.18 11.91
CA PHE A 377 -17.13 -10.71 12.17
C PHE A 377 -17.73 -11.38 13.42
N TYR A 378 -18.19 -10.57 14.35
CA TYR A 378 -18.92 -11.02 15.53
C TYR A 378 -20.43 -10.80 15.33
N SER A 379 -21.25 -11.87 15.12
CA SER A 379 -20.90 -13.26 15.16
C SER A 379 -21.55 -14.01 13.98
N CYS A 380 -21.17 -15.27 13.82
CA CYS A 380 -21.46 -16.11 12.66
C CYS A 380 -22.95 -16.19 12.31
N LYS A 381 -23.87 -16.29 13.27
CA LYS A 381 -25.32 -16.38 13.02
C LYS A 381 -25.86 -15.20 12.22
N TYR A 382 -25.27 -14.02 12.36
CA TYR A 382 -25.71 -12.80 11.66
C TYR A 382 -25.18 -12.72 10.23
N LEU A 383 -24.19 -13.54 9.88
CA LEU A 383 -23.66 -13.64 8.51
C LEU A 383 -24.58 -14.45 7.60
N TYR A 384 -25.20 -15.51 8.09
CA TYR A 384 -25.93 -16.48 7.25
C TYR A 384 -27.44 -16.58 7.56
N ALA A 385 -27.88 -16.06 8.69
CA ALA A 385 -29.24 -16.32 9.23
C ALA A 385 -30.39 -15.73 8.41
N VAL A 386 -30.15 -14.94 7.38
CA VAL A 386 -31.21 -14.14 6.76
C VAL A 386 -31.10 -14.15 5.24
N ASN A 387 -31.74 -15.12 4.59
CA ASN A 387 -32.05 -15.18 3.15
C ASN A 387 -30.87 -14.96 2.16
N SER A 388 -31.15 -15.02 0.86
CA SER A 388 -30.18 -14.83 -0.24
C SER A 388 -29.51 -13.44 -0.31
N ASN A 389 -29.92 -12.49 0.54
CA ASN A 389 -29.39 -11.14 0.64
C ASN A 389 -28.63 -10.89 1.95
N SER A 390 -28.01 -11.91 2.54
CA SER A 390 -27.21 -11.78 3.77
C SER A 390 -25.93 -10.97 3.57
N LEU A 391 -25.34 -10.48 4.67
CA LEU A 391 -24.03 -9.81 4.62
C LEU A 391 -22.96 -10.72 3.98
N ALA A 392 -22.94 -12.01 4.32
CA ALA A 392 -21.97 -12.95 3.73
C ALA A 392 -22.11 -12.99 2.20
N HIS A 393 -23.34 -13.07 1.68
CA HIS A 393 -23.58 -13.01 0.23
C HIS A 393 -23.17 -11.66 -0.38
N TYR A 394 -23.44 -10.55 0.30
CA TYR A 394 -23.01 -9.22 -0.15
C TYR A 394 -21.48 -9.14 -0.24
N LEU A 395 -20.77 -9.59 0.81
CA LEU A 395 -19.31 -9.65 0.80
C LEU A 395 -18.80 -10.53 -0.34
N ARG A 396 -19.40 -11.72 -0.55
CA ARG A 396 -19.02 -12.64 -1.63
C ARG A 396 -19.11 -12.02 -3.01
N THR A 397 -20.15 -11.22 -3.24
CA THR A 397 -20.43 -10.65 -4.57
C THR A 397 -19.73 -9.33 -4.84
N LYS A 398 -19.31 -8.61 -3.79
CA LYS A 398 -18.70 -7.27 -3.90
C LYS A 398 -17.25 -7.21 -3.48
N VAL A 399 -16.85 -7.94 -2.43
CA VAL A 399 -15.58 -7.78 -1.73
C VAL A 399 -14.75 -9.06 -1.76
N TYR A 400 -15.33 -10.19 -1.33
CA TYR A 400 -14.67 -11.50 -1.30
C TYR A 400 -14.90 -12.29 -2.60
N THR A 401 -14.69 -11.63 -3.74
CA THR A 401 -15.06 -12.17 -5.06
C THR A 401 -14.24 -13.40 -5.48
N LYS A 402 -13.08 -13.60 -4.87
CA LYS A 402 -12.17 -14.74 -5.05
C LYS A 402 -11.79 -15.33 -3.68
N PRO A 403 -11.41 -16.60 -3.60
CA PRO A 403 -10.73 -17.15 -2.44
C PRO A 403 -9.46 -16.36 -2.11
N ALA A 404 -8.99 -16.46 -0.89
CA ALA A 404 -7.73 -15.89 -0.46
C ALA A 404 -6.99 -16.85 0.46
N LEU A 405 -5.67 -16.85 0.38
CA LEU A 405 -4.80 -17.54 1.33
C LEU A 405 -4.78 -16.77 2.66
N VAL A 406 -4.60 -17.47 3.76
CA VAL A 406 -4.31 -16.81 5.03
C VAL A 406 -2.91 -16.19 4.96
N PRO A 407 -2.68 -15.01 5.54
CA PRO A 407 -1.38 -14.34 5.53
C PRO A 407 -0.26 -15.20 6.15
N ALA A 408 0.93 -15.20 5.57
CA ALA A 408 2.08 -15.89 6.13
C ALA A 408 2.63 -15.16 7.37
N MET A 409 3.11 -15.89 8.34
CA MET A 409 3.79 -15.34 9.53
C MET A 409 5.25 -15.00 9.20
N GLY A 410 5.49 -13.82 8.62
CA GLY A 410 6.80 -13.39 8.12
C GLY A 410 7.93 -13.34 9.17
N TRP A 411 7.60 -13.37 10.46
CA TRP A 411 8.57 -13.46 11.57
C TRP A 411 8.97 -14.89 11.93
N LYS A 412 8.39 -15.88 11.26
CA LYS A 412 8.70 -17.30 11.43
C LYS A 412 9.55 -17.80 10.26
N THR A 413 10.32 -18.84 10.50
CA THR A 413 11.04 -19.50 9.41
C THR A 413 10.12 -20.51 8.73
N GLY A 414 9.94 -20.38 7.44
CA GLY A 414 9.17 -21.32 6.63
C GLY A 414 9.83 -22.72 6.59
N ASN A 415 9.01 -23.73 6.37
CA ASN A 415 9.45 -25.12 6.25
C ASN A 415 9.04 -25.66 4.86
N ASN A 416 9.93 -25.51 3.87
CA ASN A 416 9.69 -26.02 2.53
C ASN A 416 9.98 -27.51 2.42
N PRO A 417 8.98 -28.38 2.31
CA PRO A 417 9.20 -29.83 2.16
C PRO A 417 9.55 -30.24 0.71
N GLY A 418 9.44 -29.32 -0.24
CA GLY A 418 9.62 -29.54 -1.65
C GLY A 418 8.36 -29.31 -2.49
N VAL A 419 8.45 -29.59 -3.76
CA VAL A 419 7.36 -29.48 -4.74
C VAL A 419 6.54 -30.77 -4.75
N VAL A 420 5.21 -30.69 -4.82
CA VAL A 420 4.37 -31.89 -4.92
C VAL A 420 4.67 -32.66 -6.20
N GLU A 421 4.44 -33.99 -6.17
CA GLU A 421 4.73 -34.86 -7.30
C GLU A 421 3.43 -35.47 -7.87
N ASN A 422 3.50 -35.99 -9.08
CA ASN A 422 2.43 -36.78 -9.72
C ASN A 422 1.09 -36.03 -9.80
N VAL A 423 1.11 -34.73 -10.09
CA VAL A 423 -0.11 -33.92 -10.25
C VAL A 423 -0.87 -34.45 -11.47
N LYS A 424 -2.09 -34.96 -11.26
CA LYS A 424 -2.94 -35.56 -12.30
C LYS A 424 -4.34 -35.01 -12.24
N TYR A 425 -4.87 -34.58 -13.37
CA TYR A 425 -6.28 -34.29 -13.56
C TYR A 425 -7.00 -35.43 -14.27
N ALA A 426 -8.05 -35.95 -13.64
CA ALA A 426 -8.90 -36.95 -14.22
C ALA A 426 -10.35 -36.83 -13.72
N SER A 427 -11.31 -36.85 -14.63
CA SER A 427 -12.74 -36.88 -14.32
C SER A 427 -13.19 -35.80 -13.33
N GLY A 428 -12.70 -34.56 -13.52
CA GLY A 428 -13.06 -33.43 -12.69
C GLY A 428 -12.32 -33.32 -11.36
N THR A 429 -11.37 -34.22 -11.09
CA THR A 429 -10.58 -34.23 -9.84
C THR A 429 -9.11 -34.08 -10.14
N LEU A 430 -8.46 -33.19 -9.43
CA LEU A 430 -7.01 -33.06 -9.38
C LEU A 430 -6.48 -33.87 -8.19
N SER A 431 -5.39 -34.60 -8.37
CA SER A 431 -4.73 -35.40 -7.33
C SER A 431 -3.21 -35.29 -7.44
N TRP A 432 -2.49 -35.44 -6.32
CA TRP A 432 -1.02 -35.37 -6.26
C TRP A 432 -0.46 -36.20 -5.12
N THR A 433 0.85 -36.43 -5.17
CA THR A 433 1.61 -36.96 -4.03
C THR A 433 2.07 -35.77 -3.21
N GLY A 434 1.63 -35.68 -1.94
CA GLY A 434 1.90 -34.54 -1.09
C GLY A 434 2.81 -34.87 0.09
N TYR A 435 2.81 -33.99 1.07
CA TYR A 435 3.60 -34.02 2.29
C TYR A 435 2.71 -33.94 3.53
N ASP A 436 3.23 -34.40 4.67
CA ASP A 436 2.55 -34.25 5.97
C ASP A 436 2.70 -32.80 6.50
N ASN A 437 1.72 -32.38 7.32
CA ASN A 437 1.70 -31.09 8.00
C ASN A 437 1.80 -29.86 7.09
N VAL A 438 1.23 -29.94 5.90
CA VAL A 438 1.14 -28.83 4.94
C VAL A 438 -0.30 -28.68 4.43
N ARG A 439 -0.50 -27.63 3.69
CA ARG A 439 -1.70 -27.33 2.90
C ARG A 439 -1.32 -27.15 1.46
N TYR A 440 -2.30 -27.05 0.57
CA TYR A 440 -2.06 -26.89 -0.84
C TYR A 440 -2.93 -25.78 -1.40
N ALA A 441 -2.32 -24.82 -2.10
CA ALA A 441 -3.03 -23.85 -2.91
C ALA A 441 -3.21 -24.43 -4.32
N VAL A 442 -4.44 -24.46 -4.80
CA VAL A 442 -4.81 -25.06 -6.08
C VAL A 442 -5.19 -23.97 -7.07
N TYR A 443 -4.62 -24.01 -8.24
CA TYR A 443 -4.79 -23.01 -9.30
C TYR A 443 -5.30 -23.64 -10.59
N ALA A 444 -6.11 -22.85 -11.35
CA ALA A 444 -6.42 -23.13 -12.73
C ALA A 444 -6.04 -21.93 -13.60
N PHE A 445 -5.31 -22.15 -14.68
CA PHE A 445 -4.89 -21.12 -15.61
C PHE A 445 -5.12 -21.55 -17.06
N PRO A 446 -5.20 -20.62 -18.03
CA PRO A 446 -5.51 -20.97 -19.42
C PRO A 446 -4.53 -21.98 -20.02
N ALA A 447 -5.04 -22.98 -20.75
CA ALA A 447 -4.20 -23.97 -21.45
C ALA A 447 -3.27 -23.34 -22.48
N SER A 448 -3.57 -22.12 -22.95
CA SER A 448 -2.73 -21.34 -23.87
C SER A 448 -1.53 -20.68 -23.19
N MET A 449 -1.49 -20.60 -21.86
CA MET A 449 -0.37 -20.04 -21.09
C MET A 449 0.69 -21.13 -20.90
N ALA A 450 1.94 -20.82 -21.19
CA ALA A 450 3.04 -21.74 -20.88
C ALA A 450 3.20 -21.89 -19.35
N THR A 451 3.64 -23.05 -18.87
CA THR A 451 3.87 -23.27 -17.43
C THR A 451 4.94 -22.34 -16.87
N ASP A 452 5.92 -21.95 -17.69
CA ASP A 452 7.00 -21.06 -17.31
C ASP A 452 6.54 -19.60 -17.17
N ASP A 453 5.40 -19.23 -17.77
CA ASP A 453 4.76 -17.92 -17.65
C ASP A 453 3.76 -17.87 -16.49
N PHE A 454 3.48 -19.00 -15.85
CA PHE A 454 2.55 -19.04 -14.73
C PHE A 454 3.16 -18.44 -13.48
N SER A 455 2.43 -17.51 -12.88
CA SER A 455 2.66 -17.01 -11.52
C SER A 455 1.44 -17.33 -10.65
N PRO A 456 1.62 -17.75 -9.38
CA PRO A 456 0.51 -18.12 -8.51
C PRO A 456 -0.26 -16.88 -8.01
N GLU A 457 -1.02 -16.25 -8.90
CA GLU A 457 -1.82 -15.05 -8.67
C GLU A 457 -3.25 -15.36 -8.22
N VAL A 458 -3.90 -14.39 -7.54
CA VAL A 458 -5.31 -14.52 -7.10
C VAL A 458 -6.27 -14.79 -8.24
N THR A 459 -5.96 -14.34 -9.45
CA THR A 459 -6.76 -14.54 -10.66
C THR A 459 -6.95 -16.02 -10.96
N TYR A 460 -5.93 -16.82 -10.72
CA TYR A 460 -5.89 -18.26 -11.00
C TYR A 460 -6.22 -19.12 -9.78
N LEU A 461 -6.26 -18.56 -8.57
CA LEU A 461 -6.51 -19.30 -7.34
C LEU A 461 -7.93 -19.86 -7.33
N LEU A 462 -8.03 -21.19 -7.25
CA LEU A 462 -9.30 -21.88 -7.06
C LEU A 462 -9.65 -21.99 -5.58
N ASP A 463 -8.72 -22.50 -4.77
CA ASP A 463 -8.93 -22.66 -3.33
C ASP A 463 -7.70 -23.24 -2.62
N MET A 464 -7.87 -23.48 -1.30
CA MET A 464 -6.97 -24.22 -0.42
C MET A 464 -7.48 -25.66 -0.21
N SER A 465 -6.56 -26.60 -0.03
CA SER A 465 -6.86 -27.98 0.37
C SER A 465 -5.90 -28.47 1.46
N TYR A 466 -6.41 -29.22 2.43
CA TYR A 466 -5.61 -30.02 3.36
C TYR A 466 -5.41 -31.47 2.86
N ALA A 467 -6.20 -31.87 1.87
CA ALA A 467 -6.09 -33.20 1.24
C ALA A 467 -5.20 -33.13 -0.01
N THR A 468 -4.72 -34.27 -0.44
CA THR A 468 -3.94 -34.44 -1.70
C THR A 468 -4.83 -34.64 -2.92
N THR A 469 -6.10 -34.24 -2.81
CA THR A 469 -7.08 -34.25 -3.90
C THR A 469 -7.94 -33.01 -3.83
N PHE A 470 -8.40 -32.53 -5.00
CA PHE A 470 -9.27 -31.38 -5.11
C PHE A 470 -10.26 -31.53 -6.26
N ALA A 471 -11.55 -31.35 -5.98
CA ALA A 471 -12.58 -31.33 -7.00
C ALA A 471 -12.54 -29.99 -7.76
N ILE A 472 -12.23 -30.05 -9.05
CA ILE A 472 -12.16 -28.84 -9.89
C ILE A 472 -13.60 -28.36 -10.17
N PRO A 473 -13.92 -27.08 -9.86
CA PRO A 473 -15.23 -26.52 -10.17
C PRO A 473 -15.55 -26.62 -11.67
N ALA A 474 -16.81 -26.90 -12.03
CA ALA A 474 -17.24 -27.15 -13.41
C ALA A 474 -16.81 -26.06 -14.42
N ALA A 475 -16.76 -24.80 -13.97
CA ALA A 475 -16.34 -23.67 -14.81
C ALA A 475 -14.85 -23.72 -15.23
N TYR A 476 -14.05 -24.51 -14.55
CA TYR A 476 -12.61 -24.64 -14.78
C TYR A 476 -12.23 -26.06 -15.26
N GLN A 477 -13.19 -26.86 -15.71
CA GLN A 477 -12.96 -28.20 -16.29
C GLN A 477 -12.84 -28.11 -17.82
N GLY A 478 -12.15 -29.10 -18.41
CA GLY A 478 -11.99 -29.25 -19.86
C GLY A 478 -10.64 -28.77 -20.38
N ASP A 479 -10.47 -28.88 -21.71
CA ASP A 479 -9.19 -28.73 -22.40
C ASP A 479 -8.66 -27.28 -22.46
N ASN A 480 -9.47 -26.30 -22.03
CA ASN A 480 -9.07 -24.89 -21.97
C ASN A 480 -8.27 -24.53 -20.72
N TRP A 481 -8.08 -25.48 -19.81
CA TRP A 481 -7.47 -25.24 -18.50
C TRP A 481 -6.29 -26.16 -18.21
N GLN A 482 -5.29 -25.61 -17.55
CA GLN A 482 -4.19 -26.30 -16.88
C GLN A 482 -4.27 -26.01 -15.38
N TYR A 483 -3.64 -26.85 -14.58
CA TYR A 483 -3.70 -26.72 -13.13
C TYR A 483 -2.31 -26.73 -12.53
N ALA A 484 -2.16 -25.95 -11.47
CA ALA A 484 -0.96 -25.93 -10.64
C ALA A 484 -1.33 -26.17 -9.18
N VAL A 485 -0.43 -26.81 -8.45
CA VAL A 485 -0.55 -27.05 -7.02
C VAL A 485 0.73 -26.55 -6.34
N CYS A 486 0.58 -25.60 -5.43
CA CYS A 486 1.67 -25.12 -4.58
C CYS A 486 1.54 -25.70 -3.18
N VAL A 487 2.65 -26.09 -2.57
CA VAL A 487 2.69 -26.38 -1.14
C VAL A 487 2.55 -25.06 -0.37
N VAL A 488 1.73 -25.05 0.66
CA VAL A 488 1.65 -23.97 1.63
C VAL A 488 1.92 -24.56 3.00
N ASP A 489 3.00 -24.18 3.66
CA ASP A 489 3.30 -24.69 4.98
C ASP A 489 2.32 -24.19 6.04
N ARG A 490 2.43 -24.69 7.26
CA ARG A 490 1.53 -24.30 8.36
C ARG A 490 1.78 -22.87 8.87
N MET A 491 2.90 -22.25 8.51
CA MET A 491 3.20 -20.85 8.80
C MET A 491 2.65 -19.91 7.73
N GLY A 492 2.12 -20.47 6.61
CA GLY A 492 1.47 -19.75 5.51
C GLY A 492 2.39 -19.43 4.33
N PHE A 493 3.65 -19.85 4.33
CA PHE A 493 4.54 -19.67 3.19
C PHE A 493 4.15 -20.61 2.04
N GLU A 494 4.06 -20.05 0.85
CA GLU A 494 3.72 -20.76 -0.37
C GLU A 494 4.99 -20.98 -1.18
N TYR A 495 5.12 -22.16 -1.77
CA TYR A 495 6.30 -22.63 -2.47
C TYR A 495 6.03 -22.89 -3.94
N GLU A 496 7.04 -23.28 -4.70
CA GLU A 496 7.00 -23.46 -6.14
C GLU A 496 5.86 -24.38 -6.60
N PRO A 497 5.22 -24.05 -7.75
CA PRO A 497 4.13 -24.84 -8.30
C PRO A 497 4.58 -26.15 -8.95
N ALA A 498 3.76 -27.18 -8.84
CA ALA A 498 3.80 -28.35 -9.72
C ALA A 498 2.57 -28.33 -10.63
N PHE A 499 2.73 -28.77 -11.87
CA PHE A 499 1.70 -28.66 -12.89
C PHE A 499 1.08 -30.01 -13.23
N SER A 500 -0.22 -30.01 -13.58
CA SER A 500 -0.89 -31.19 -14.12
C SER A 500 -0.37 -31.53 -15.52
N ASN A 501 -0.34 -32.85 -15.83
CA ASN A 501 0.11 -33.35 -17.12
C ASN A 501 1.58 -33.09 -17.46
N ALA A 502 2.40 -32.73 -16.46
CA ALA A 502 3.85 -32.70 -16.65
C ALA A 502 4.34 -34.10 -17.09
N THR A 503 5.11 -34.15 -18.15
CA THR A 503 5.82 -35.38 -18.54
C THR A 503 6.72 -35.82 -17.39
N PRO A 504 6.83 -37.12 -17.04
CA PRO A 504 7.75 -37.55 -16.00
C PRO A 504 9.17 -37.01 -16.27
N LEU A 505 9.72 -36.30 -15.28
CA LEU A 505 11.03 -35.65 -15.41
C LEU A 505 12.15 -36.71 -15.37
N LEU A 506 13.17 -36.51 -16.19
CA LEU A 506 14.35 -37.38 -16.28
C LEU A 506 15.30 -37.22 -15.08
N GLY A 507 15.14 -36.16 -14.30
CA GLY A 507 15.94 -35.78 -13.14
C GLY A 507 15.96 -34.27 -12.95
N ASP A 508 16.84 -33.76 -12.11
CA ASP A 508 17.06 -32.32 -11.93
C ASP A 508 17.92 -31.80 -13.10
N ALA A 509 17.64 -30.57 -13.57
CA ALA A 509 18.55 -29.87 -14.48
C ALA A 509 19.84 -29.48 -13.74
N ASP A 510 20.93 -29.26 -14.48
CA ASP A 510 22.18 -28.82 -13.89
C ASP A 510 22.06 -27.33 -13.46
N PRO A 511 22.41 -26.95 -12.22
CA PRO A 511 22.39 -25.54 -11.80
C PRO A 511 23.54 -24.78 -12.45
N VAL A 512 23.31 -23.51 -12.82
CA VAL A 512 24.36 -22.64 -13.33
C VAL A 512 25.34 -22.21 -12.22
N THR A 513 26.57 -21.85 -12.61
CA THR A 513 27.52 -21.21 -11.70
C THR A 513 27.44 -19.68 -11.84
N LEU A 514 27.04 -18.97 -10.77
CA LEU A 514 26.99 -17.51 -10.74
C LEU A 514 28.41 -16.94 -10.80
N VAL A 515 28.61 -15.84 -11.55
CA VAL A 515 29.92 -15.19 -11.73
C VAL A 515 29.95 -13.81 -11.11
N SER A 516 29.08 -12.89 -11.55
CA SER A 516 28.99 -11.51 -11.07
C SER A 516 27.54 -11.12 -10.86
N PRO A 517 27.21 -10.33 -9.82
CA PRO A 517 28.07 -9.92 -8.70
C PRO A 517 28.56 -11.09 -7.84
N ALA A 518 29.76 -10.92 -7.22
CA ALA A 518 30.26 -11.88 -6.24
C ALA A 518 29.36 -11.88 -4.99
N ASN A 519 29.33 -13.01 -4.27
CA ASN A 519 28.58 -13.06 -3.01
C ASN A 519 29.17 -12.05 -2.00
N GLY A 520 28.32 -11.19 -1.43
CA GLY A 520 28.72 -10.12 -0.51
C GLY A 520 29.39 -8.92 -1.20
N ALA A 521 29.28 -8.78 -2.53
CA ALA A 521 29.85 -7.64 -3.25
C ALA A 521 29.19 -6.33 -2.80
N GLN A 522 29.99 -5.28 -2.63
CA GLN A 522 29.54 -3.91 -2.44
C GLN A 522 29.71 -3.15 -3.75
N LEU A 523 28.63 -2.57 -4.26
CA LEU A 523 28.57 -1.90 -5.54
C LEU A 523 28.23 -0.41 -5.33
N GLU A 524 28.95 0.45 -6.02
CA GLU A 524 28.64 1.88 -6.11
C GLU A 524 28.14 2.26 -7.52
N THR A 525 27.57 1.30 -8.24
CA THR A 525 27.20 1.46 -9.64
C THR A 525 25.71 1.69 -9.81
N GLU A 526 25.36 2.43 -10.84
CA GLU A 526 23.99 2.74 -11.24
C GLU A 526 23.31 1.59 -12.00
N ALA A 527 24.08 0.70 -12.62
CA ALA A 527 23.58 -0.48 -13.30
C ALA A 527 24.29 -1.73 -12.77
N VAL A 528 23.54 -2.79 -12.52
CA VAL A 528 24.09 -4.06 -12.03
C VAL A 528 24.12 -5.07 -13.17
N GLU A 529 25.30 -5.51 -13.52
CA GLU A 529 25.51 -6.58 -14.51
C GLU A 529 25.61 -7.94 -13.81
N PHE A 530 24.69 -8.83 -14.18
CA PHE A 530 24.64 -10.20 -13.68
C PHE A 530 25.27 -11.13 -14.71
N ALA A 531 26.22 -11.92 -14.30
CA ALA A 531 26.89 -12.90 -15.16
C ALA A 531 26.87 -14.29 -14.54
N PHE A 532 26.63 -15.31 -15.36
CA PHE A 532 26.71 -16.72 -14.94
C PHE A 532 27.26 -17.61 -16.07
N THR A 533 27.91 -18.70 -15.69
CA THR A 533 28.38 -19.69 -16.65
C THR A 533 27.23 -20.61 -17.03
N PRO A 534 26.86 -20.68 -18.33
CA PRO A 534 25.72 -21.49 -18.77
C PRO A 534 26.03 -22.99 -18.69
N VAL A 535 24.98 -23.76 -18.48
CA VAL A 535 24.96 -25.22 -18.56
C VAL A 535 24.08 -25.66 -19.75
N THR A 536 23.87 -26.96 -19.97
CA THR A 536 22.92 -27.43 -20.99
C THR A 536 21.48 -27.13 -20.54
N ALA A 537 20.81 -26.19 -21.20
CA ALA A 537 19.43 -25.76 -20.90
C ALA A 537 18.72 -25.24 -22.13
N ASP A 538 17.40 -25.22 -22.11
CA ASP A 538 16.57 -24.61 -23.14
C ASP A 538 16.42 -23.11 -22.86
N SER A 539 16.33 -22.72 -21.60
CA SER A 539 16.26 -21.31 -21.17
C SER A 539 16.77 -21.10 -19.75
N TYR A 540 16.96 -19.85 -19.38
CA TYR A 540 17.32 -19.42 -18.04
C TYR A 540 16.40 -18.29 -17.59
N LYS A 541 16.14 -18.21 -16.27
CA LYS A 541 15.43 -17.09 -15.64
C LYS A 541 16.25 -16.56 -14.47
N LEU A 542 16.78 -15.36 -14.62
CA LEU A 542 17.45 -14.63 -13.56
C LEU A 542 16.40 -13.92 -12.71
N GLN A 543 16.58 -13.92 -11.39
CA GLN A 543 15.73 -13.22 -10.42
C GLN A 543 16.57 -12.47 -9.42
N VAL A 544 16.17 -11.24 -9.08
CA VAL A 544 16.73 -10.40 -8.02
C VAL A 544 15.62 -10.00 -7.06
N SER A 545 15.88 -10.12 -5.76
CA SER A 545 14.92 -9.84 -4.70
C SER A 545 15.57 -9.07 -3.55
N ALA A 546 14.78 -8.31 -2.78
CA ALA A 546 15.24 -7.70 -1.54
C ALA A 546 15.33 -8.72 -0.37
N SER A 547 14.80 -9.93 -0.53
CA SER A 547 14.79 -10.99 0.48
C SER A 547 15.37 -12.29 -0.06
N ALA A 548 16.03 -13.06 0.82
CA ALA A 548 16.70 -14.32 0.45
C ALA A 548 15.70 -15.44 0.04
N ASP A 549 14.46 -15.32 0.40
CA ASP A 549 13.38 -16.25 0.07
C ASP A 549 12.71 -15.96 -1.28
N PHE A 550 13.05 -14.85 -1.92
CA PHE A 550 12.46 -14.42 -3.20
C PHE A 550 10.94 -14.25 -3.16
N SER A 551 10.38 -13.90 -2.02
CA SER A 551 8.94 -13.64 -1.85
C SER A 551 8.46 -12.43 -2.66
N SER A 552 9.37 -11.52 -3.03
CA SER A 552 9.12 -10.38 -3.92
C SER A 552 10.29 -10.20 -4.88
N VAL A 553 10.09 -10.54 -6.15
CA VAL A 553 11.10 -10.39 -7.20
C VAL A 553 11.05 -8.96 -7.74
N LEU A 554 12.16 -8.22 -7.61
CA LEU A 554 12.28 -6.83 -8.05
C LEU A 554 12.74 -6.70 -9.50
N PHE A 555 13.53 -7.65 -9.97
CA PHE A 555 14.01 -7.71 -11.34
C PHE A 555 14.11 -9.16 -11.81
N SER A 556 13.74 -9.43 -13.05
CA SER A 556 13.97 -10.72 -13.70
C SER A 556 14.38 -10.53 -15.15
N ALA A 557 15.21 -11.46 -15.65
CA ALA A 557 15.62 -11.50 -17.04
C ALA A 557 15.53 -12.94 -17.56
N THR A 558 15.05 -13.08 -18.80
CA THR A 558 15.00 -14.34 -19.55
C THR A 558 15.82 -14.27 -20.85
N SER A 559 16.23 -13.07 -21.24
CA SER A 559 17.13 -12.83 -22.39
C SER A 559 18.51 -12.41 -21.89
N PHE A 560 19.54 -12.93 -22.52
CA PHE A 560 20.95 -12.76 -22.11
C PHE A 560 21.85 -12.54 -23.30
N SER A 561 22.82 -11.61 -23.17
CA SER A 561 23.92 -11.46 -24.09
C SER A 561 25.07 -12.40 -23.71
N ARG A 562 26.04 -12.61 -24.61
CA ARG A 562 27.24 -13.43 -24.33
C ARG A 562 28.46 -12.54 -24.14
N ALA A 563 29.19 -12.77 -23.03
CA ALA A 563 30.46 -12.09 -22.76
C ALA A 563 31.46 -13.10 -22.14
N GLY A 564 32.59 -13.31 -22.79
CA GLY A 564 33.68 -14.14 -22.26
C GLY A 564 33.30 -15.59 -21.89
N GLY A 565 32.31 -16.18 -22.57
CA GLY A 565 31.82 -17.53 -22.28
C GLY A 565 30.65 -17.57 -21.30
N ASN A 566 30.33 -16.47 -20.61
CA ASN A 566 29.20 -16.34 -19.70
C ASN A 566 27.97 -15.78 -20.41
N LEU A 567 26.80 -16.00 -19.82
CA LEU A 567 25.58 -15.27 -20.13
C LEU A 567 25.44 -14.08 -19.18
N VAL A 568 25.02 -12.93 -19.72
CA VAL A 568 25.00 -11.66 -19.02
C VAL A 568 23.65 -10.99 -19.21
N ALA A 569 23.11 -10.44 -18.11
CA ALA A 569 21.95 -9.54 -18.11
C ALA A 569 22.25 -8.31 -17.26
N SER A 570 21.82 -7.15 -17.72
CA SER A 570 21.97 -5.89 -16.99
C SER A 570 20.65 -5.49 -16.38
N CYS A 571 20.63 -5.22 -15.06
CA CYS A 571 19.52 -4.55 -14.40
C CYS A 571 19.64 -3.06 -14.65
N PRO A 572 18.62 -2.42 -15.22
CA PRO A 572 18.66 -0.99 -15.48
C PRO A 572 18.84 -0.15 -14.22
N VAL A 573 19.44 1.02 -14.40
CA VAL A 573 19.53 2.05 -13.35
C VAL A 573 18.14 2.37 -12.81
N GLY A 574 18.00 2.49 -11.47
CA GLY A 574 16.73 2.81 -10.81
C GLY A 574 15.80 1.63 -10.57
N GLN A 575 16.08 0.44 -11.13
CA GLN A 575 15.30 -0.78 -10.85
C GLN A 575 15.56 -1.32 -9.45
N LEU A 576 16.80 -1.17 -8.96
CA LEU A 576 17.23 -1.53 -7.62
C LEU A 576 17.71 -0.26 -6.91
N GLY A 577 17.15 0.03 -5.74
CA GLY A 577 17.58 1.13 -4.89
C GLY A 577 18.83 0.79 -4.06
N LYS A 578 19.17 1.65 -3.09
CA LYS A 578 20.20 1.34 -2.08
C LYS A 578 19.70 0.23 -1.17
N GLY A 579 20.53 -0.78 -0.90
CA GLY A 579 20.19 -1.89 -0.02
C GLY A 579 20.88 -3.18 -0.34
N THR A 580 20.55 -4.22 0.41
CA THR A 580 21.05 -5.58 0.18
C THR A 580 20.05 -6.34 -0.69
N PHE A 581 20.55 -6.97 -1.74
CA PHE A 581 19.76 -7.74 -2.69
C PHE A 581 20.29 -9.15 -2.81
N TYR A 582 19.40 -10.07 -3.15
CA TYR A 582 19.69 -11.48 -3.38
C TYR A 582 19.40 -11.82 -4.82
N TRP A 583 20.20 -12.68 -5.43
CA TRP A 583 19.96 -13.10 -6.79
C TRP A 583 20.29 -14.57 -7.03
N ARG A 584 19.56 -15.12 -7.98
CA ARG A 584 19.68 -16.52 -8.42
C ARG A 584 19.31 -16.64 -9.88
N VAL A 585 19.67 -17.77 -10.49
CA VAL A 585 19.29 -18.12 -11.86
C VAL A 585 18.64 -19.48 -11.85
N GLN A 586 17.47 -19.59 -12.44
CA GLN A 586 16.78 -20.83 -12.70
C GLN A 586 17.27 -21.41 -14.03
N THR A 587 17.62 -22.70 -14.05
CA THR A 587 17.89 -23.46 -15.27
C THR A 587 16.63 -24.19 -15.65
N VAL A 588 16.15 -23.99 -16.89
CA VAL A 588 14.99 -24.65 -17.45
C VAL A 588 15.46 -25.55 -18.58
N ARG A 589 15.18 -26.86 -18.48
CA ARG A 589 15.52 -27.87 -19.49
C ARG A 589 14.34 -28.81 -19.65
N LYS A 590 13.86 -28.92 -20.88
CA LYS A 590 12.75 -29.81 -21.23
C LYS A 590 12.98 -31.24 -20.68
N GLU A 591 11.94 -31.79 -20.06
CA GLU A 591 11.96 -33.14 -19.46
C GLU A 591 12.82 -33.25 -18.17
N TYR A 592 13.38 -32.14 -17.64
CA TYR A 592 14.09 -32.10 -16.38
C TYR A 592 13.38 -31.16 -15.39
N LYS A 593 13.52 -31.46 -14.12
CA LYS A 593 13.05 -30.53 -13.08
C LYS A 593 13.94 -29.29 -13.10
N SER A 594 13.32 -28.12 -13.24
CA SER A 594 14.01 -26.85 -13.15
C SER A 594 14.65 -26.64 -11.77
N VAL A 595 15.88 -26.18 -11.75
CA VAL A 595 16.64 -25.94 -10.52
C VAL A 595 17.16 -24.50 -10.47
N TYR A 596 17.28 -23.97 -9.26
CA TYR A 596 17.95 -22.70 -9.04
C TYR A 596 19.44 -22.92 -8.74
N SER A 597 20.24 -21.94 -9.13
CA SER A 597 21.63 -21.81 -8.64
C SER A 597 21.64 -21.57 -7.12
N ALA A 598 22.81 -21.66 -6.51
CA ALA A 598 23.03 -21.11 -5.19
C ALA A 598 22.63 -19.60 -5.18
N VAL A 599 22.01 -19.14 -4.09
CA VAL A 599 21.68 -17.72 -3.90
C VAL A 599 22.97 -16.95 -3.56
N ARG A 600 23.16 -15.80 -4.18
CA ARG A 600 24.17 -14.81 -3.79
C ARG A 600 23.52 -13.52 -3.34
N ASN A 601 24.16 -12.80 -2.47
CA ASN A 601 23.80 -11.44 -2.12
C ASN A 601 24.84 -10.42 -2.61
N PHE A 602 24.40 -9.17 -2.75
CA PHE A 602 25.24 -8.01 -2.97
C PHE A 602 24.57 -6.80 -2.32
N GLU A 603 25.33 -5.75 -2.08
CA GLU A 603 24.83 -4.50 -1.51
C GLU A 603 25.09 -3.36 -2.50
N ILE A 604 24.05 -2.58 -2.78
CA ILE A 604 24.20 -1.27 -3.43
C ILE A 604 24.35 -0.26 -2.31
N THR A 605 25.52 0.33 -2.20
CA THR A 605 25.89 1.23 -1.11
C THR A 605 25.48 2.68 -1.36
N LYS A 606 25.20 3.01 -2.63
CA LYS A 606 24.78 4.35 -3.07
C LYS A 606 23.51 4.22 -3.88
N ALA A 607 22.52 5.07 -3.61
CA ALA A 607 21.33 5.13 -4.46
C ALA A 607 21.73 5.45 -5.90
N PRO A 608 21.14 4.78 -6.91
CA PRO A 608 21.39 5.15 -8.30
C PRO A 608 20.89 6.58 -8.51
N VAL A 609 21.81 7.46 -8.73
CA VAL A 609 21.56 8.87 -9.03
C VAL A 609 21.87 9.03 -10.50
N GLY A 610 20.90 9.52 -11.28
CA GLY A 610 21.20 9.97 -12.63
C GLY A 610 22.35 10.98 -12.56
N THR A 611 23.31 10.88 -13.44
CA THR A 611 24.56 11.63 -13.37
C THR A 611 24.35 13.12 -13.24
N PHE A 612 24.47 13.63 -12.02
CA PHE A 612 24.65 15.04 -11.77
C PHE A 612 26.16 15.35 -11.85
N GLU A 613 26.55 16.19 -12.79
CA GLU A 613 27.93 16.63 -12.91
C GLU A 613 28.18 17.76 -11.90
N SER A 614 28.59 17.42 -10.68
CA SER A 614 29.04 18.41 -9.71
C SER A 614 30.30 19.10 -10.20
N GLY A 615 30.37 20.44 -10.05
CA GLY A 615 31.52 21.25 -10.48
C GLY A 615 31.63 21.41 -12.00
N TYR A 616 30.51 21.35 -12.69
CA TYR A 616 30.46 21.51 -14.14
C TYR A 616 30.97 22.89 -14.58
N THR A 617 31.62 22.90 -15.73
CA THR A 617 31.97 24.13 -16.43
C THR A 617 30.81 24.55 -17.30
N ILE A 618 30.31 25.74 -17.08
CA ILE A 618 29.25 26.36 -17.92
C ILE A 618 29.66 26.28 -19.40
N LYS A 619 28.91 25.51 -20.18
CA LYS A 619 29.09 25.40 -21.61
C LYS A 619 28.14 26.35 -22.32
N LYS A 620 28.67 27.15 -23.16
CA LYS A 620 27.87 27.96 -24.13
C LYS A 620 27.31 27.01 -25.19
N ASP A 621 26.12 27.35 -25.65
CA ASP A 621 25.46 26.66 -26.76
C ASP A 621 25.06 25.18 -26.47
N VAL A 622 24.79 24.83 -25.21
CA VAL A 622 24.20 23.55 -24.86
C VAL A 622 22.69 23.68 -25.04
N ASP A 623 22.21 23.13 -26.12
CA ASP A 623 20.79 23.22 -26.51
C ASP A 623 20.04 21.90 -26.26
N ALA A 624 20.76 20.77 -26.16
CA ALA A 624 20.17 19.48 -25.98
C ALA A 624 21.07 18.56 -25.15
N ASP A 625 20.50 18.00 -24.08
CA ASP A 625 21.09 16.91 -23.33
C ASP A 625 20.45 15.57 -23.75
N SER A 626 21.21 14.51 -23.80
CA SER A 626 20.69 13.17 -23.99
C SER A 626 20.73 12.38 -22.68
N TYR A 627 19.67 11.66 -22.40
CA TYR A 627 19.50 10.87 -21.20
C TYR A 627 19.26 9.42 -21.60
N ALA A 628 20.01 8.49 -21.04
CA ALA A 628 19.80 7.07 -21.27
C ALA A 628 18.40 6.66 -20.78
N ALA A 629 17.71 5.84 -21.56
CA ALA A 629 16.43 5.29 -21.15
C ALA A 629 16.56 4.51 -19.83
N THR A 630 15.65 4.74 -18.89
CA THR A 630 15.63 4.07 -17.59
C THR A 630 14.21 4.03 -17.03
N GLY A 631 13.92 3.06 -16.18
CA GLY A 631 12.59 2.92 -15.56
C GLY A 631 11.45 2.70 -16.58
N GLY A 632 11.71 2.22 -17.79
CA GLY A 632 10.73 2.05 -18.85
C GLY A 632 10.35 3.33 -19.61
N VAL A 633 11.12 4.41 -19.44
CA VAL A 633 10.88 5.71 -20.09
C VAL A 633 12.18 6.31 -20.61
N SER A 634 12.05 7.26 -21.54
CA SER A 634 13.15 8.05 -22.10
C SER A 634 12.88 9.53 -21.87
N LEU A 635 13.92 10.28 -21.56
CA LEU A 635 13.85 11.73 -21.40
C LEU A 635 14.67 12.40 -22.49
N THR A 636 14.03 13.29 -23.24
CA THR A 636 14.67 14.06 -24.32
C THR A 636 14.56 15.55 -24.00
N ASN A 637 15.68 16.27 -23.99
CA ASN A 637 15.66 17.72 -23.94
C ASN A 637 15.29 18.25 -25.33
N LEU A 638 14.23 19.04 -25.41
CA LEU A 638 13.78 19.65 -26.69
C LEU A 638 14.51 20.94 -26.96
N TRP A 639 14.65 21.76 -25.92
CA TRP A 639 15.40 23.02 -25.98
C TRP A 639 15.76 23.50 -24.55
N LEU A 640 16.83 24.28 -24.48
CA LEU A 640 17.30 24.89 -23.23
C LEU A 640 17.63 26.36 -23.52
N ARG A 641 17.08 27.27 -22.70
CA ARG A 641 17.32 28.71 -22.71
C ARG A 641 17.90 29.09 -21.36
N SER A 642 19.22 29.08 -21.30
CA SER A 642 19.95 29.29 -20.04
C SER A 642 20.82 30.52 -20.13
N SER A 643 20.94 31.27 -19.03
CA SER A 643 21.90 32.39 -18.91
C SER A 643 23.36 31.97 -19.12
N ASN A 644 23.65 30.68 -19.05
CA ASN A 644 24.96 30.08 -19.29
C ASN A 644 25.21 29.60 -20.71
N SER A 645 24.25 29.83 -21.62
CA SER A 645 24.32 29.44 -23.03
C SER A 645 24.38 30.66 -23.92
N LYS A 646 24.19 30.44 -25.23
CA LYS A 646 24.02 31.55 -26.22
C LYS A 646 22.85 32.51 -25.91
N TYR A 647 21.97 32.11 -24.99
CA TYR A 647 20.86 32.87 -24.46
C TYR A 647 21.23 33.59 -23.13
N ALA A 648 22.48 34.02 -22.98
CA ALA A 648 23.00 34.66 -21.76
C ALA A 648 22.20 35.90 -21.31
N ASN A 649 21.46 36.53 -22.21
CA ASN A 649 20.61 37.67 -21.92
C ASN A 649 19.17 37.29 -21.55
N PHE A 650 18.82 36.01 -21.57
CA PHE A 650 17.46 35.53 -21.30
C PHE A 650 16.84 36.13 -20.01
N ALA A 651 17.67 36.35 -19.02
CA ALA A 651 17.24 36.84 -17.71
C ALA A 651 17.49 38.35 -17.48
N GLN A 652 18.29 39.01 -18.37
CA GLN A 652 18.68 40.40 -18.12
C GLN A 652 17.60 41.40 -18.59
N ASP A 653 16.83 41.03 -19.58
CA ASP A 653 15.77 41.87 -20.16
C ASP A 653 14.52 41.92 -19.25
N ASP A 654 14.43 41.08 -18.19
CA ASP A 654 13.22 40.89 -17.42
C ASP A 654 13.39 41.22 -15.94
N ASN A 655 14.26 42.11 -15.56
CA ASN A 655 14.54 42.48 -14.15
C ASN A 655 14.93 41.31 -13.28
N GLY A 656 15.52 40.26 -13.84
CA GLY A 656 16.09 39.12 -13.13
C GLY A 656 15.06 38.33 -12.30
N TYR A 657 15.27 38.26 -10.99
CA TYR A 657 14.48 37.44 -10.05
C TYR A 657 13.03 37.94 -9.81
N LEU A 658 12.58 38.98 -10.46
CA LEU A 658 11.23 39.53 -10.35
C LEU A 658 10.21 38.79 -11.24
N ALA A 659 10.67 38.03 -12.20
CA ALA A 659 9.83 37.16 -13.03
C ALA A 659 9.76 35.77 -12.39
N ARG A 660 8.65 35.39 -11.70
CA ARG A 660 8.62 34.27 -10.76
C ARG A 660 7.56 33.21 -11.02
N GLY A 661 6.47 33.52 -11.71
CA GLY A 661 5.38 32.56 -11.98
C GLY A 661 5.59 31.84 -13.28
N LEU A 662 5.18 30.58 -13.38
CA LEU A 662 5.19 29.76 -14.58
C LEU A 662 3.86 29.05 -14.76
N ALA A 663 3.24 29.22 -15.91
CA ALA A 663 2.09 28.44 -16.34
C ALA A 663 2.24 28.00 -17.80
N VAL A 664 1.65 26.84 -18.14
CA VAL A 664 1.67 26.31 -19.51
C VAL A 664 0.25 25.96 -19.92
N THR A 665 -0.24 26.56 -20.97
CA THR A 665 -1.55 26.24 -21.55
C THR A 665 -1.54 26.45 -23.07
N GLY A 666 -2.25 25.59 -23.80
CA GLY A 666 -2.15 25.54 -25.27
C GLY A 666 -0.69 25.33 -25.71
N ASP A 667 -0.22 26.06 -26.70
CA ASP A 667 1.14 25.95 -27.25
C ASP A 667 2.09 27.02 -26.68
N ASN A 668 1.71 27.62 -25.54
CA ASN A 668 2.45 28.70 -24.92
C ASN A 668 2.86 28.42 -23.48
N ILE A 669 4.01 29.01 -23.14
CA ILE A 669 4.51 29.12 -21.77
C ILE A 669 4.35 30.57 -21.35
N TYR A 670 3.82 30.81 -20.19
CA TYR A 670 3.60 32.12 -19.62
C TYR A 670 4.45 32.28 -18.36
N ILE A 671 5.17 33.42 -18.28
CA ILE A 671 5.99 33.77 -17.13
C ILE A 671 5.54 35.13 -16.62
N SER A 672 5.03 35.21 -15.40
CA SER A 672 4.63 36.47 -14.78
C SER A 672 5.82 37.19 -14.13
N GLY A 673 5.81 38.50 -14.18
CA GLY A 673 6.80 39.35 -13.56
C GLY A 673 6.26 40.73 -13.20
N ARG A 674 7.10 41.50 -12.49
CA ARG A 674 6.85 42.90 -12.18
C ARG A 674 8.06 43.78 -12.51
N TYR A 675 7.82 45.02 -12.85
CA TYR A 675 8.88 45.94 -13.25
C TYR A 675 9.78 46.42 -12.12
N THR A 676 9.26 46.48 -10.88
CA THR A 676 10.03 46.88 -9.71
C THR A 676 9.70 46.04 -8.51
N ASN A 677 10.61 45.99 -7.54
CA ASN A 677 10.38 45.28 -6.27
C ASN A 677 9.69 46.17 -5.23
N THR A 678 8.57 46.79 -5.63
CA THR A 678 7.77 47.69 -4.78
C THR A 678 6.33 47.21 -4.68
N VAL A 679 5.66 47.59 -3.64
CA VAL A 679 4.20 47.40 -3.49
C VAL A 679 3.49 48.18 -4.58
N GLY A 680 2.53 47.56 -5.26
CA GLY A 680 1.78 48.16 -6.36
C GLY A 680 2.60 48.41 -7.62
N ALA A 681 3.64 47.59 -7.86
CA ALA A 681 4.42 47.69 -9.11
C ALA A 681 3.59 47.24 -10.32
N ASP A 682 3.82 47.86 -11.45
CA ASP A 682 3.26 47.38 -12.74
C ASP A 682 3.73 45.97 -13.02
N THR A 683 2.84 45.17 -13.64
CA THR A 683 3.03 43.73 -13.88
C THR A 683 2.94 43.39 -15.35
N TYR A 684 3.61 42.33 -15.74
CA TYR A 684 3.59 41.81 -17.10
C TYR A 684 3.57 40.29 -17.14
N ILE A 685 3.22 39.73 -18.28
CA ILE A 685 3.40 38.31 -18.63
C ILE A 685 4.22 38.21 -19.89
N ASP A 686 5.34 37.52 -19.84
CA ASP A 686 6.09 37.08 -20.98
C ASP A 686 5.57 35.77 -21.55
N VAL A 687 5.36 35.72 -22.83
CA VAL A 687 4.85 34.55 -23.57
C VAL A 687 5.96 33.95 -24.40
N TYR A 688 6.19 32.67 -24.21
CA TYR A 688 7.17 31.87 -24.93
C TYR A 688 6.47 30.73 -25.69
N SER A 689 7.00 30.32 -26.82
CA SER A 689 6.59 29.14 -27.55
C SER A 689 6.95 27.89 -26.73
N ALA A 690 6.00 27.01 -26.47
CA ALA A 690 6.25 25.73 -25.81
C ALA A 690 7.07 24.78 -26.70
N GLU A 691 6.98 24.92 -28.02
CA GLU A 691 7.70 24.13 -29.02
C GLU A 691 9.18 24.53 -29.12
N THR A 692 9.48 25.84 -29.16
CA THR A 692 10.82 26.34 -29.48
C THR A 692 11.53 27.05 -28.35
N GLY A 693 10.83 27.46 -27.29
CA GLY A 693 11.36 28.28 -26.20
C GLY A 693 11.67 29.70 -26.59
N GLU A 694 11.23 30.13 -27.75
CA GLU A 694 11.41 31.52 -28.22
C GLU A 694 10.36 32.43 -27.58
N LYS A 695 10.78 33.64 -27.18
CA LYS A 695 9.87 34.67 -26.66
C LYS A 695 9.00 35.20 -27.81
N ILE A 696 7.68 35.12 -27.64
CA ILE A 696 6.68 35.55 -28.62
C ILE A 696 6.35 37.01 -28.39
N GLN A 697 5.98 37.37 -27.14
CA GLN A 697 5.56 38.74 -26.80
C GLN A 697 5.64 38.97 -25.28
N ARG A 698 5.51 40.22 -24.89
CA ARG A 698 5.19 40.67 -23.53
C ARG A 698 3.79 41.28 -23.53
N ILE A 699 3.02 40.97 -22.53
CA ILE A 699 1.68 41.47 -22.25
C ILE A 699 1.76 42.28 -20.97
N ASP A 700 1.63 43.58 -21.06
CA ASP A 700 1.49 44.45 -19.89
C ASP A 700 0.07 44.31 -19.33
N LEU A 701 -0.05 44.11 -18.04
CA LEU A 701 -1.35 43.93 -17.41
C LEU A 701 -1.95 45.26 -17.01
N SER A 702 -3.29 45.35 -17.00
CA SER A 702 -4.01 46.54 -16.54
C SER A 702 -3.74 46.84 -15.05
N ASP A 703 -3.91 48.07 -14.63
CA ASP A 703 -3.67 48.58 -13.28
C ASP A 703 -4.43 47.83 -12.18
N ASP A 704 -5.52 47.12 -12.52
CA ASP A 704 -6.32 46.29 -11.58
C ASP A 704 -5.51 45.18 -10.93
N ALA A 705 -4.51 44.61 -11.62
CA ALA A 705 -3.66 43.54 -11.09
C ALA A 705 -2.55 44.06 -10.15
N SER A 706 -2.36 45.40 -10.05
CA SER A 706 -1.25 46.01 -9.29
C SER A 706 -1.64 46.61 -7.92
N SER A 707 -2.90 46.53 -7.52
CA SER A 707 -3.44 47.37 -6.45
C SER A 707 -3.06 47.01 -5.01
N THR A 708 -2.59 45.76 -4.74
CA THR A 708 -2.27 45.37 -3.36
C THR A 708 -1.05 44.43 -3.28
N GLY A 709 -0.23 44.62 -2.23
CA GLY A 709 0.94 43.78 -1.97
C GLY A 709 2.01 43.89 -3.11
N PHE A 710 2.72 42.81 -3.33
CA PHE A 710 3.68 42.69 -4.48
C PHE A 710 3.01 41.88 -5.58
N PRO A 711 2.49 42.57 -6.62
CA PRO A 711 1.70 41.91 -7.67
C PRO A 711 2.55 41.04 -8.61
N GLY A 712 1.90 40.22 -9.41
CA GLY A 712 2.56 39.46 -10.48
C GLY A 712 3.55 38.40 -10.00
N ASN A 713 3.35 37.87 -8.80
CA ASN A 713 4.34 36.96 -8.20
C ASN A 713 4.19 35.49 -8.59
N ASP A 714 2.98 35.00 -8.71
CA ASP A 714 2.73 33.61 -9.11
C ASP A 714 1.75 33.53 -10.27
N LEU A 715 1.86 32.51 -11.06
CA LEU A 715 1.05 32.28 -12.25
C LEU A 715 0.68 30.81 -12.33
N MET A 716 -0.57 30.53 -12.58
CA MET A 716 -1.11 29.17 -12.62
C MET A 716 -2.25 29.08 -13.66
N THR A 717 -2.67 27.86 -13.97
CA THR A 717 -3.89 27.57 -14.71
C THR A 717 -4.86 26.76 -13.84
N ASP A 718 -6.16 26.94 -14.08
CA ASP A 718 -7.19 26.08 -13.54
C ASP A 718 -7.46 24.86 -14.45
N ALA A 719 -8.47 24.07 -14.11
CA ALA A 719 -8.86 22.88 -14.89
C ALA A 719 -9.38 23.20 -16.30
N SER A 720 -9.82 24.42 -16.57
CA SER A 720 -10.28 24.89 -17.89
C SER A 720 -9.15 25.47 -18.76
N GLY A 721 -7.95 25.61 -18.18
CA GLY A 721 -6.82 26.28 -18.81
C GLY A 721 -6.86 27.82 -18.69
N THR A 722 -7.75 28.38 -17.87
CA THR A 722 -7.80 29.82 -17.57
C THR A 722 -6.54 30.25 -16.83
N LEU A 723 -5.89 31.29 -17.31
CA LEU A 723 -4.66 31.82 -16.73
C LEU A 723 -5.01 32.70 -15.52
N ILE A 724 -4.37 32.43 -14.39
CA ILE A 724 -4.60 33.11 -13.11
C ILE A 724 -3.29 33.62 -12.56
N ILE A 725 -3.24 34.89 -12.17
CA ILE A 725 -2.09 35.53 -11.53
C ILE A 725 -2.40 35.92 -10.08
N SER A 726 -1.40 35.86 -9.21
CA SER A 726 -1.54 36.26 -7.81
C SER A 726 -0.45 37.22 -7.35
N ASN A 727 -0.72 37.92 -6.21
CA ASN A 727 0.25 38.79 -5.52
C ASN A 727 1.01 38.02 -4.43
N ILE A 728 2.08 38.63 -3.87
CA ILE A 728 2.57 38.30 -2.53
C ILE A 728 1.76 39.10 -1.52
N THR A 729 1.19 38.40 -0.51
CA THR A 729 0.75 39.09 0.68
C THR A 729 1.78 38.93 1.80
N THR A 730 2.17 40.05 2.42
CA THR A 730 3.15 40.02 3.54
C THR A 730 2.51 39.70 4.90
N ASN A 731 1.17 39.85 5.00
CA ASN A 731 0.39 39.57 6.20
C ASN A 731 -1.05 39.22 5.80
N ILE A 732 -1.39 37.95 5.74
CA ILE A 732 -2.70 37.46 5.29
C ILE A 732 -3.87 37.91 6.20
N SER A 733 -3.61 38.43 7.43
CA SER A 733 -4.66 38.94 8.29
C SER A 733 -5.09 40.34 7.96
N SER A 734 -4.29 41.11 7.23
CA SER A 734 -4.53 42.53 6.92
C SER A 734 -4.36 42.87 5.45
N THR A 735 -3.56 42.12 4.71
CA THR A 735 -3.32 42.30 3.28
C THR A 735 -3.81 41.06 2.56
N PRO A 736 -4.81 41.14 1.65
CA PRO A 736 -5.39 39.95 1.02
C PRO A 736 -4.44 39.27 0.06
N LEU A 737 -4.61 37.97 -0.10
CA LEU A 737 -4.17 37.25 -1.28
C LEU A 737 -5.18 37.52 -2.38
N MET A 738 -4.73 38.18 -3.46
CA MET A 738 -5.55 38.56 -4.60
C MET A 738 -5.27 37.63 -5.76
N LEU A 739 -6.32 37.16 -6.39
CA LEU A 739 -6.24 36.37 -7.63
C LEU A 739 -6.98 37.14 -8.73
N TYR A 740 -6.41 37.12 -9.93
CA TYR A 740 -6.99 37.72 -11.13
C TYR A 740 -6.95 36.71 -12.29
N THR A 741 -8.02 36.65 -13.07
CA THR A 741 -8.01 35.98 -14.36
C THR A 741 -7.45 36.92 -15.43
N ILE A 742 -6.71 36.35 -16.40
CA ILE A 742 -6.00 37.15 -17.40
C ILE A 742 -6.57 36.86 -18.80
N ASN A 743 -6.97 37.93 -19.47
CA ASN A 743 -7.24 37.90 -20.90
C ASN A 743 -5.94 38.17 -21.67
N THR A 744 -5.36 37.13 -22.22
CA THR A 744 -4.04 37.22 -22.91
C THR A 744 -4.08 38.02 -24.21
N ALA A 745 -5.25 38.25 -24.79
CA ALA A 745 -5.38 39.07 -26.03
C ALA A 745 -5.38 40.57 -25.74
N THR A 746 -5.84 40.97 -24.56
CA THR A 746 -6.02 42.41 -24.23
C THR A 746 -5.14 42.89 -23.08
N GLY A 747 -4.49 42.00 -22.31
CA GLY A 747 -3.78 42.33 -21.09
C GLY A 747 -4.71 42.67 -19.90
N LYS A 748 -6.03 42.51 -20.08
CA LYS A 748 -6.97 42.79 -19.00
C LYS A 748 -6.89 41.75 -17.91
N ALA A 749 -6.77 42.21 -16.65
CA ALA A 749 -6.87 41.42 -15.44
C ALA A 749 -8.22 41.68 -14.80
N ASP A 750 -9.02 40.65 -14.61
CA ASP A 750 -10.31 40.72 -13.88
C ASP A 750 -10.17 40.06 -12.51
N GLU A 751 -10.57 40.74 -11.43
CA GLU A 751 -10.51 40.21 -10.07
C GLU A 751 -11.31 38.91 -9.97
N LEU A 752 -10.65 37.86 -9.53
CA LEU A 752 -11.24 36.54 -9.33
C LEU A 752 -11.56 36.27 -7.86
N ALA A 753 -10.64 36.62 -6.95
CA ALA A 753 -10.82 36.36 -5.52
C ALA A 753 -10.03 37.32 -4.64
N TYR A 754 -10.68 37.73 -3.54
CA TYR A 754 -10.12 38.51 -2.44
C TYR A 754 -10.10 37.62 -1.19
N LEU A 755 -8.94 37.09 -0.80
CA LEU A 755 -8.81 36.09 0.24
C LEU A 755 -8.05 36.65 1.44
N ILE A 756 -8.65 36.57 2.63
CA ILE A 756 -8.06 36.99 3.90
C ILE A 756 -8.23 35.88 4.94
N TYR A 757 -7.33 35.86 5.91
CA TYR A 757 -7.41 34.92 7.02
C TYR A 757 -6.89 35.58 8.31
N SER A 758 -7.80 35.94 9.19
CA SER A 758 -7.49 36.67 10.44
C SER A 758 -6.76 35.85 11.50
N GLY A 759 -6.70 34.51 11.33
CA GLY A 759 -6.06 33.58 12.27
C GLY A 759 -4.53 33.50 12.16
N SER A 760 -3.90 34.19 11.20
CA SER A 760 -2.44 34.23 11.04
C SER A 760 -1.97 35.57 10.47
N THR A 761 -0.79 36.00 10.90
CA THR A 761 -0.07 37.14 10.32
C THR A 761 1.00 36.72 9.33
N GLY A 762 0.95 35.46 8.87
CA GLY A 762 1.94 34.88 7.98
C GLY A 762 1.90 35.48 6.57
N ARG A 763 3.03 35.39 5.90
CA ARG A 763 3.23 35.77 4.49
C ARG A 763 2.82 34.63 3.58
N ILE A 764 2.24 34.95 2.41
CA ILE A 764 1.99 34.00 1.32
C ILE A 764 2.69 34.51 0.05
N ASP A 765 3.46 33.63 -0.57
CA ASP A 765 4.19 33.90 -1.82
C ASP A 765 3.55 33.20 -3.03
N HIS A 766 3.08 31.98 -2.83
CA HIS A 766 2.53 31.11 -3.86
C HIS A 766 1.20 30.51 -3.42
N CYS A 767 0.35 30.26 -4.41
CA CYS A 767 -0.92 29.56 -4.21
C CYS A 767 -1.19 28.60 -5.38
N ALA A 768 -2.22 27.78 -5.25
CA ALA A 768 -2.71 26.93 -6.32
C ALA A 768 -4.24 26.89 -6.29
N VAL A 769 -4.84 26.66 -7.45
CA VAL A 769 -6.29 26.58 -7.66
C VAL A 769 -6.66 25.17 -8.10
N TYR A 770 -7.76 24.65 -7.59
CA TYR A 770 -8.36 23.39 -8.02
C TYR A 770 -9.81 23.62 -8.45
N GLY A 771 -10.18 23.08 -9.61
CA GLY A 771 -11.49 23.25 -10.22
C GLY A 771 -11.49 24.22 -11.38
N ASP A 772 -12.65 24.50 -11.96
CA ASP A 772 -12.88 25.43 -13.03
C ASP A 772 -13.43 26.74 -12.46
N VAL A 773 -12.61 27.80 -12.46
CA VAL A 773 -12.96 29.09 -11.86
C VAL A 773 -14.13 29.77 -12.60
N THR A 774 -14.35 29.46 -13.88
CA THR A 774 -15.46 30.02 -14.66
C THR A 774 -16.84 29.58 -14.14
N THR A 775 -16.88 28.48 -13.39
CA THR A 775 -18.10 27.98 -12.75
C THR A 775 -18.43 28.70 -11.44
N GLY A 776 -17.49 29.45 -10.87
CA GLY A 776 -17.59 30.05 -9.54
C GLY A 776 -17.44 29.03 -8.39
N ASN A 777 -17.14 27.76 -8.67
CA ASN A 777 -16.98 26.69 -7.67
C ASN A 777 -15.57 26.10 -7.77
N TYR A 778 -14.69 26.52 -6.87
CA TYR A 778 -13.29 26.11 -6.87
C TYR A 778 -12.67 26.23 -5.48
N TRP A 779 -11.46 25.73 -5.33
CA TRP A 779 -10.66 25.80 -4.11
C TRP A 779 -9.36 26.53 -4.35
N VAL A 780 -8.91 27.31 -3.37
CA VAL A 780 -7.61 27.98 -3.38
C VAL A 780 -6.80 27.48 -2.18
N PHE A 781 -5.55 27.13 -2.42
CA PHE A 781 -4.62 26.60 -1.40
C PHE A 781 -3.38 27.49 -1.34
N ALA A 782 -2.93 27.84 -0.13
CA ALA A 782 -1.74 28.63 0.05
C ALA A 782 -0.97 28.25 1.32
N PRO A 783 0.32 27.89 1.23
CA PRO A 783 1.17 27.66 2.37
C PRO A 783 1.72 28.97 2.94
N LEU A 784 1.90 29.04 4.26
CA LEU A 784 2.52 30.19 4.91
C LEU A 784 4.04 30.14 4.84
N SER A 785 4.65 31.16 4.29
CA SER A 785 6.10 31.37 4.27
C SER A 785 6.67 31.46 5.69
N SER A 786 7.75 30.74 5.96
CA SER A 786 8.37 30.62 7.28
C SER A 786 7.42 30.16 8.40
N GLY A 787 6.31 29.51 8.02
CA GLY A 787 5.34 28.88 8.89
C GLY A 787 5.33 27.35 8.72
N ASN A 788 4.29 26.73 9.25
CA ASN A 788 4.00 25.30 9.05
C ASN A 788 2.51 25.06 8.74
N GLN A 789 1.82 26.07 8.24
CA GLN A 789 0.40 25.99 7.94
C GLN A 789 0.15 26.10 6.44
N VAL A 790 -0.91 25.41 6.00
CA VAL A 790 -1.51 25.52 4.66
C VAL A 790 -2.96 25.92 4.84
N ILE A 791 -3.38 26.96 4.15
CA ILE A 791 -4.76 27.46 4.18
C ILE A 791 -5.48 26.97 2.93
N ARG A 792 -6.71 26.49 3.10
CA ARG A 792 -7.65 26.18 2.01
C ARG A 792 -8.88 27.08 2.11
N TRP A 793 -9.20 27.79 1.04
CA TRP A 793 -10.47 28.49 0.85
C TRP A 793 -11.35 27.69 -0.11
N THR A 794 -12.59 27.48 0.26
CA THR A 794 -13.63 26.92 -0.61
C THR A 794 -14.52 28.05 -1.11
N LEU A 795 -14.59 28.22 -2.42
CA LEU A 795 -15.42 29.21 -3.05
C LEU A 795 -16.60 28.52 -3.76
N LYS A 796 -17.78 29.13 -3.60
CA LYS A 796 -19.01 28.75 -4.30
C LYS A 796 -19.72 30.00 -4.77
N GLU A 797 -20.17 30.00 -6.00
CA GLU A 797 -20.80 31.18 -6.61
C GLU A 797 -19.90 32.43 -6.44
N TRP A 798 -18.57 32.26 -6.65
CA TRP A 798 -17.49 33.24 -6.44
C TRP A 798 -17.34 33.78 -4.99
N GLY A 799 -18.11 33.30 -4.02
CA GLY A 799 -18.00 33.70 -2.60
C GLY A 799 -17.25 32.68 -1.79
N VAL A 800 -16.44 33.12 -0.82
CA VAL A 800 -15.79 32.22 0.15
C VAL A 800 -16.83 31.64 1.11
N THR A 801 -17.01 30.32 1.06
CA THR A 801 -17.97 29.61 1.90
C THR A 801 -17.33 28.89 3.07
N ALA A 802 -16.04 28.56 2.99
CA ALA A 802 -15.27 27.96 4.09
C ALA A 802 -13.79 28.35 3.99
N THR A 803 -13.14 28.47 5.16
CA THR A 803 -11.69 28.60 5.28
C THR A 803 -11.19 27.56 6.29
N GLU A 804 -10.26 26.72 5.87
CA GLU A 804 -9.69 25.64 6.67
C GLU A 804 -8.17 25.77 6.71
N VAL A 805 -7.58 25.37 7.84
CA VAL A 805 -6.13 25.45 8.04
C VAL A 805 -5.58 24.09 8.41
N GLY A 806 -4.66 23.63 7.60
CA GLY A 806 -3.86 22.45 7.84
C GLY A 806 -2.54 22.80 8.53
N THR A 807 -2.06 21.93 9.40
CA THR A 807 -0.75 22.08 10.03
C THR A 807 0.18 20.99 9.53
N LEU A 808 1.29 21.38 8.90
CA LEU A 808 2.36 20.47 8.51
C LEU A 808 3.14 20.06 9.76
N SER A 809 2.87 18.86 10.24
CA SER A 809 3.50 18.29 11.43
C SER A 809 4.68 17.39 11.04
N ASN A 810 5.61 17.19 11.98
CA ASN A 810 6.78 16.33 11.79
C ASN A 810 7.54 16.68 10.51
N LEU A 811 8.00 17.92 10.42
CA LEU A 811 8.75 18.41 9.27
C LEU A 811 10.02 17.60 9.05
N VAL A 812 10.41 17.42 7.79
CA VAL A 812 11.62 16.70 7.39
C VAL A 812 12.57 17.68 6.67
N PRO A 813 13.83 17.80 7.11
CA PRO A 813 14.48 17.11 8.24
C PRO A 813 13.92 17.60 9.60
N SER A 814 13.98 16.76 10.63
CA SER A 814 13.41 17.04 11.96
C SER A 814 14.08 18.19 12.71
N SER A 815 15.19 18.70 12.20
CA SER A 815 15.93 19.85 12.74
C SER A 815 15.26 21.18 12.45
N VAL A 816 14.31 21.25 11.52
CA VAL A 816 13.65 22.51 11.12
C VAL A 816 12.31 22.69 11.81
N SER A 817 11.93 23.95 12.04
CA SER A 817 10.70 24.34 12.73
C SER A 817 9.62 24.92 11.80
N ASN A 818 9.95 25.19 10.54
CA ASN A 818 9.06 25.76 9.56
C ASN A 818 9.45 25.36 8.14
N VAL A 819 8.58 25.62 7.16
CA VAL A 819 8.78 25.20 5.76
C VAL A 819 9.81 26.03 4.98
N GLY A 820 10.32 27.10 5.57
CA GLY A 820 11.22 28.04 4.88
C GLY A 820 10.47 29.16 4.15
N VAL A 821 11.23 29.92 3.35
CA VAL A 821 10.73 31.08 2.60
C VAL A 821 10.04 30.64 1.32
N ALA A 822 8.94 31.29 0.96
CA ALA A 822 8.21 31.18 -0.29
C ALA A 822 7.87 29.73 -0.72
N PRO A 823 7.27 28.92 0.16
CA PRO A 823 6.92 27.53 -0.17
C PRO A 823 5.93 27.48 -1.34
N ARG A 824 6.07 26.47 -2.19
CA ARG A 824 5.12 26.16 -3.27
C ARG A 824 4.14 25.08 -2.85
N VAL A 825 2.95 25.14 -3.42
CA VAL A 825 1.88 24.16 -3.26
C VAL A 825 1.43 23.69 -4.63
N ILE A 826 1.21 22.37 -4.75
CA ILE A 826 0.59 21.74 -5.92
C ILE A 826 -0.62 20.95 -5.42
N VAL A 827 -1.72 21.12 -6.12
CA VAL A 827 -2.99 20.46 -5.76
C VAL A 827 -3.09 19.13 -6.50
N GLU A 828 -3.32 18.06 -5.76
CA GLU A 828 -3.61 16.73 -6.31
C GLU A 828 -5.13 16.59 -6.52
N ASP A 829 -5.92 16.98 -5.52
CA ASP A 829 -7.38 17.06 -5.58
C ASP A 829 -7.92 18.13 -4.61
N GLN A 830 -9.24 18.27 -4.51
CA GLN A 830 -9.89 19.26 -3.62
C GLN A 830 -9.54 19.13 -2.13
N ASN A 831 -8.94 18.02 -1.71
CA ASN A 831 -8.58 17.74 -0.30
C ASN A 831 -7.07 17.51 -0.09
N THR A 832 -6.30 17.30 -1.14
CA THR A 832 -4.92 16.81 -1.04
C THR A 832 -3.95 17.75 -1.77
N VAL A 833 -2.92 18.18 -1.06
CA VAL A 833 -1.91 19.10 -1.59
C VAL A 833 -0.50 18.67 -1.22
N TRP A 834 0.43 18.88 -2.15
CA TRP A 834 1.86 18.77 -1.90
C TRP A 834 2.44 20.15 -1.58
N VAL A 835 3.32 20.18 -0.59
CA VAL A 835 4.05 21.39 -0.18
C VAL A 835 5.54 21.11 -0.19
N LYS A 836 6.29 21.99 -0.84
CA LYS A 836 7.76 22.01 -0.82
C LYS A 836 8.22 23.44 -0.51
N GLY A 837 9.00 23.60 0.52
CA GLY A 837 9.63 24.88 0.88
C GLY A 837 11.15 24.74 0.98
N ALA A 838 11.83 25.87 1.11
CA ALA A 838 13.30 25.93 1.14
C ALA A 838 13.93 25.13 2.30
N SER A 839 13.20 24.88 3.36
CA SER A 839 13.72 24.18 4.55
C SER A 839 13.23 22.73 4.69
N ILE A 840 12.29 22.28 3.86
CA ILE A 840 11.69 20.96 3.99
C ILE A 840 11.75 20.16 2.68
N TYR A 841 11.75 18.83 2.80
CA TYR A 841 11.48 17.92 1.70
C TYR A 841 10.00 17.95 1.31
N PRO A 842 9.59 17.44 0.12
CA PRO A 842 8.19 17.37 -0.27
C PRO A 842 7.33 16.65 0.77
N MET A 843 6.20 17.25 1.12
CA MET A 843 5.22 16.72 2.06
C MET A 843 3.82 16.84 1.49
N ARG A 844 2.98 15.82 1.68
CA ARG A 844 1.58 15.83 1.26
C ARG A 844 0.67 16.02 2.47
N TYR A 845 -0.21 17.01 2.40
CA TYR A 845 -1.23 17.28 3.41
C TYR A 845 -2.62 16.92 2.89
N ASN A 846 -3.38 16.19 3.69
CA ASN A 846 -4.75 15.83 3.38
C ASN A 846 -5.72 16.56 4.32
N PHE A 847 -6.60 17.40 3.75
CA PHE A 847 -7.59 18.19 4.48
C PHE A 847 -8.76 17.34 5.01
N THR A 848 -9.02 16.17 4.47
CA THR A 848 -10.06 15.26 4.98
C THR A 848 -9.60 14.60 6.26
N THR A 849 -8.40 14.05 6.29
CA THR A 849 -7.82 13.42 7.49
C THR A 849 -7.19 14.43 8.45
N LYS A 850 -6.93 15.66 7.96
CA LYS A 850 -6.25 16.75 8.69
C LYS A 850 -4.83 16.37 9.12
N THR A 851 -4.14 15.57 8.32
CA THR A 851 -2.80 15.08 8.60
C THR A 851 -1.86 15.26 7.41
N VAL A 852 -0.56 15.25 7.69
CA VAL A 852 0.45 14.95 6.67
C VAL A 852 0.48 13.43 6.52
N ASP A 853 -0.03 12.94 5.41
CA ASP A 853 -0.15 11.52 5.11
C ASP A 853 1.04 10.95 4.32
N MET A 854 1.88 11.83 3.73
CA MET A 854 3.08 11.42 3.03
C MET A 854 4.22 12.41 3.24
N ARG A 855 5.44 11.91 3.43
CA ARG A 855 6.67 12.71 3.59
C ARG A 855 7.81 12.05 2.85
N LEU A 856 8.57 12.83 2.10
CA LEU A 856 9.86 12.36 1.64
C LEU A 856 10.83 12.39 2.82
N THR A 857 11.34 11.23 3.22
CA THR A 857 12.34 11.06 4.29
C THR A 857 13.62 10.43 3.79
N ASN A 858 13.59 9.90 2.56
CA ASN A 858 14.73 9.27 1.93
C ASN A 858 15.70 10.34 1.39
N GLU A 859 16.80 10.56 2.10
CA GLU A 859 17.82 11.53 1.73
C GLU A 859 18.54 11.20 0.41
N ASP A 860 18.52 9.94 -0.02
CA ASP A 860 19.06 9.52 -1.31
C ASP A 860 18.26 10.05 -2.51
N LEU A 861 16.99 10.41 -2.29
CA LEU A 861 16.15 11.06 -3.31
C LEU A 861 16.40 12.58 -3.42
N VAL A 862 17.01 13.20 -2.43
CA VAL A 862 17.34 14.63 -2.40
C VAL A 862 18.84 14.80 -2.15
N PRO A 863 19.68 14.48 -3.13
CA PRO A 863 21.13 14.34 -2.92
C PRO A 863 21.88 15.63 -2.55
N GLU A 864 21.34 16.79 -2.93
CA GLU A 864 21.97 18.08 -2.62
C GLU A 864 20.92 19.18 -2.39
N GLY A 865 21.00 19.85 -1.25
CA GLY A 865 20.38 21.14 -0.97
C GLY A 865 18.85 21.14 -0.89
N LEU A 866 18.36 21.46 0.27
CA LEU A 866 16.93 21.69 0.52
C LEU A 866 16.40 22.98 -0.11
N GLU A 867 17.29 23.87 -0.57
CA GLU A 867 17.06 25.29 -0.71
C GLU A 867 16.21 25.72 -1.91
N ALA A 868 15.71 24.78 -2.72
CA ALA A 868 14.82 25.10 -3.85
C ALA A 868 13.37 24.71 -3.57
N ASN A 869 12.45 25.57 -3.96
CA ASN A 869 11.03 25.35 -3.89
C ASN A 869 10.51 24.82 -5.24
N GLY A 870 9.65 23.84 -5.23
CA GLY A 870 9.01 23.32 -6.42
C GLY A 870 8.86 21.82 -6.34
N VAL A 871 7.67 21.35 -6.64
CA VAL A 871 7.31 19.94 -6.65
C VAL A 871 6.18 19.75 -7.66
N ALA A 872 6.19 18.64 -8.41
CA ALA A 872 5.11 18.28 -9.32
C ALA A 872 4.96 16.74 -9.34
N PRO A 873 3.97 16.18 -8.65
CA PRO A 873 3.56 14.80 -8.81
C PRO A 873 2.74 14.62 -10.09
N PHE A 874 2.88 13.51 -10.78
CA PHE A 874 2.05 13.14 -11.92
C PHE A 874 2.08 11.64 -12.17
N GLU A 875 1.12 11.14 -12.92
CA GLU A 875 1.05 9.75 -13.35
C GLU A 875 1.30 9.67 -14.86
N PHE A 876 2.07 8.70 -15.29
CA PHE A 876 2.33 8.42 -16.69
C PHE A 876 2.61 6.92 -16.86
N ASP A 877 1.98 6.30 -17.85
CA ASP A 877 2.13 4.88 -18.19
C ASP A 877 1.90 3.94 -17.00
N GLY A 878 0.87 4.24 -16.18
CA GLY A 878 0.52 3.44 -14.99
C GLY A 878 1.54 3.48 -13.86
N LYS A 879 2.52 4.40 -13.92
CA LYS A 879 3.51 4.63 -12.89
C LYS A 879 3.39 6.04 -12.33
N ASN A 880 3.83 6.22 -11.10
CA ASN A 880 3.79 7.50 -10.43
C ASN A 880 5.16 8.17 -10.48
N TYR A 881 5.15 9.47 -10.73
CA TYR A 881 6.35 10.28 -10.82
C TYR A 881 6.28 11.46 -9.87
N MET A 882 7.45 11.89 -9.43
CA MET A 882 7.62 13.13 -8.70
C MET A 882 8.77 13.90 -9.30
N MET A 883 8.48 15.10 -9.81
CA MET A 883 9.51 16.08 -10.21
C MET A 883 9.65 17.11 -9.10
N TYR A 884 10.87 17.42 -8.69
CA TYR A 884 11.13 18.45 -7.69
C TYR A 884 12.43 19.18 -7.96
N ALA A 885 12.45 20.46 -7.55
CA ALA A 885 13.61 21.32 -7.71
C ALA A 885 14.66 21.01 -6.64
N ASN A 886 15.91 20.89 -7.07
CA ASN A 886 17.09 20.87 -6.24
C ASN A 886 17.90 22.11 -6.53
N ALA A 887 18.49 22.74 -5.53
CA ALA A 887 19.50 23.75 -5.73
C ALA A 887 20.52 23.69 -4.60
N ASP A 888 21.77 23.56 -5.00
CA ASP A 888 22.81 24.21 -4.25
C ASP A 888 22.85 25.65 -4.75
N HIS A 889 22.41 26.59 -3.90
CA HIS A 889 22.39 28.03 -4.25
C HIS A 889 23.77 28.61 -4.60
N ASN A 890 24.84 27.83 -4.42
CA ASN A 890 26.18 28.20 -4.79
C ASN A 890 26.63 27.73 -6.17
N SER A 891 25.88 26.82 -6.80
CA SER A 891 26.30 26.23 -8.07
C SER A 891 25.29 26.43 -9.21
N SER A 892 24.07 25.92 -9.14
CA SER A 892 23.08 26.01 -10.21
C SER A 892 21.73 25.48 -9.79
N PHE A 893 20.68 25.79 -10.57
CA PHE A 893 19.35 25.18 -10.40
C PHE A 893 19.22 23.94 -11.29
N ASN A 894 18.81 22.83 -10.70
CA ASN A 894 18.47 21.60 -11.39
C ASN A 894 17.25 20.93 -10.77
N TYR A 895 16.78 19.87 -11.39
CA TYR A 895 15.56 19.18 -11.05
C TYR A 895 15.81 17.68 -11.05
N THR A 896 15.13 16.99 -10.15
CA THR A 896 15.11 15.52 -10.10
C THR A 896 13.77 15.01 -10.56
N LEU A 897 13.76 14.02 -11.43
CA LEU A 897 12.61 13.19 -11.72
C LEU A 897 12.79 11.83 -11.05
N ALA A 898 11.88 11.47 -10.16
CA ALA A 898 11.82 10.18 -9.49
C ALA A 898 10.58 9.39 -9.91
N GLN A 899 10.68 8.07 -9.93
CA GLN A 899 9.61 7.15 -10.32
C GLN A 899 9.32 6.14 -9.22
N GLY A 900 8.06 5.82 -9.00
CA GLY A 900 7.58 4.77 -8.12
C GLY A 900 6.50 3.91 -8.77
N ALA A 901 6.35 2.68 -8.29
CA ALA A 901 5.32 1.77 -8.78
C ALA A 901 3.90 2.14 -8.31
N THR A 902 3.82 2.81 -7.15
CA THR A 902 2.54 3.26 -6.57
C THR A 902 2.69 4.66 -5.99
N SER A 903 1.60 5.40 -5.85
CA SER A 903 1.59 6.69 -5.16
C SER A 903 1.64 6.56 -3.63
N ALA A 904 1.60 5.35 -3.08
CA ALA A 904 1.39 5.11 -1.65
C ALA A 904 2.61 5.42 -0.78
N ASP A 905 3.83 5.28 -1.32
CA ASP A 905 5.06 5.59 -0.58
C ASP A 905 6.10 6.26 -1.48
N ILE A 906 6.22 7.57 -1.34
CA ILE A 906 7.22 8.37 -2.06
C ILE A 906 8.67 7.97 -1.71
N ASN A 907 8.91 7.36 -0.55
CA ASN A 907 10.27 6.95 -0.14
C ASN A 907 10.75 5.68 -0.85
N ALA A 908 9.82 4.96 -1.49
CA ALA A 908 10.12 3.83 -2.37
C ALA A 908 10.40 4.26 -3.82
N TYR A 909 10.29 5.54 -4.14
CA TYR A 909 10.62 6.03 -5.48
C TYR A 909 12.13 5.94 -5.72
N SER A 910 12.49 5.77 -6.99
CA SER A 910 13.88 5.80 -7.44
C SER A 910 14.12 7.03 -8.30
N PRO A 911 15.18 7.81 -8.09
CA PRO A 911 15.52 8.91 -8.98
C PRO A 911 15.91 8.34 -10.35
N LEU A 912 15.33 8.88 -11.42
CA LEU A 912 15.66 8.51 -12.79
C LEU A 912 16.77 9.40 -13.34
N TRP A 913 16.59 10.71 -13.25
CA TRP A 913 17.53 11.69 -13.77
C TRP A 913 17.55 12.98 -12.95
N HIS A 914 18.72 13.63 -12.99
CA HIS A 914 18.87 15.05 -12.68
C HIS A 914 19.04 15.82 -13.98
N PHE A 915 18.31 16.92 -14.14
CA PHE A 915 18.32 17.71 -15.36
C PHE A 915 18.02 19.20 -15.11
N PRO A 916 18.50 20.12 -15.94
CA PRO A 916 19.52 19.91 -16.99
C PRO A 916 20.85 19.41 -16.40
N LYS A 917 21.63 18.62 -17.13
CA LYS A 917 22.95 18.12 -16.70
C LYS A 917 23.90 19.23 -16.23
N GLN A 918 23.76 20.40 -16.78
CA GLN A 918 24.57 21.57 -16.45
C GLN A 918 23.80 22.64 -15.68
N GLY A 919 22.58 22.33 -15.21
CA GLY A 919 21.68 23.26 -14.57
C GLY A 919 21.15 24.36 -15.49
N LEU A 920 20.21 25.15 -15.00
CA LEU A 920 19.61 26.27 -15.74
C LEU A 920 20.46 27.54 -15.76
N GLY A 921 21.48 27.65 -14.92
CA GLY A 921 22.32 28.83 -14.82
C GLY A 921 22.60 29.22 -13.38
N ASN A 922 23.51 30.22 -13.25
CA ASN A 922 24.00 30.64 -11.93
C ASN A 922 24.05 32.18 -11.77
N THR A 923 23.31 32.92 -12.61
CA THR A 923 23.33 34.39 -12.60
C THR A 923 22.69 34.97 -11.35
N TYR A 924 21.60 34.33 -10.82
CA TYR A 924 20.85 34.76 -9.65
C TYR A 924 20.69 33.60 -8.65
N LEU A 925 21.77 33.15 -8.03
CA LEU A 925 21.82 31.99 -7.15
C LEU A 925 21.09 32.16 -5.82
N GLN A 926 20.85 33.41 -5.37
CA GLN A 926 20.18 33.66 -4.09
C GLN A 926 18.64 33.55 -4.14
N ASN A 927 18.07 33.15 -5.27
CA ASN A 927 16.63 33.14 -5.45
C ASN A 927 16.03 31.72 -5.44
N TRP A 928 16.41 30.91 -4.46
CA TRP A 928 15.87 29.56 -4.21
C TRP A 928 14.35 29.50 -4.14
N ALA A 929 13.69 30.62 -3.90
CA ALA A 929 12.23 30.74 -3.90
C ALA A 929 11.58 30.72 -5.29
N THR A 930 12.36 30.75 -6.36
CA THR A 930 11.87 30.99 -7.72
C THR A 930 11.82 29.79 -8.65
N PRO A 931 12.39 28.60 -8.37
CA PRO A 931 12.24 27.47 -9.25
C PRO A 931 10.77 27.08 -9.41
N CYS A 932 10.33 26.98 -10.65
CA CYS A 932 9.00 26.56 -11.04
C CYS A 932 9.08 25.31 -11.91
N LEU A 933 8.02 24.52 -11.90
CA LEU A 933 7.88 23.37 -12.77
C LEU A 933 6.44 23.31 -13.27
N ALA A 934 6.29 22.77 -14.48
CA ALA A 934 4.99 22.45 -15.04
C ALA A 934 5.07 21.11 -15.77
N VAL A 935 4.01 20.34 -15.67
CA VAL A 935 3.84 19.06 -16.34
C VAL A 935 2.60 19.17 -17.22
N LYS A 936 2.74 18.81 -18.50
CA LYS A 936 1.64 18.82 -19.47
C LYS A 936 1.56 17.47 -20.16
N ALA A 937 0.48 16.73 -19.94
CA ALA A 937 0.18 15.54 -20.72
C ALA A 937 -0.04 15.93 -22.20
N VAL A 938 0.57 15.18 -23.11
CA VAL A 938 0.39 15.38 -24.56
C VAL A 938 -0.53 14.31 -25.12
N ASP A 939 -0.19 13.05 -24.88
CA ASP A 939 -0.95 11.87 -25.30
C ASP A 939 -0.64 10.68 -24.36
N GLU A 940 -1.12 9.48 -24.70
CA GLU A 940 -0.85 8.25 -23.92
C GLU A 940 0.63 7.81 -23.97
N ALA A 941 1.42 8.35 -24.90
CA ALA A 941 2.82 7.96 -25.12
C ALA A 941 3.82 9.01 -24.62
N SER A 942 3.39 10.24 -24.29
CA SER A 942 4.32 11.32 -23.94
C SER A 942 3.76 12.36 -22.98
N VAL A 943 4.65 12.90 -22.16
CA VAL A 943 4.41 14.01 -21.23
C VAL A 943 5.51 15.06 -21.42
N MET A 944 5.12 16.34 -21.46
CA MET A 944 6.03 17.46 -21.47
C MET A 944 6.33 17.96 -20.06
N LEU A 945 7.61 18.15 -19.78
CA LEU A 945 8.11 18.70 -18.52
C LEU A 945 8.77 20.04 -18.80
N TYR A 946 8.33 21.09 -18.11
CA TYR A 946 8.91 22.43 -18.21
C TYR A 946 9.52 22.82 -16.88
N VAL A 947 10.74 23.33 -16.91
CA VAL A 947 11.48 23.76 -15.74
C VAL A 947 11.98 25.17 -15.92
N TYR A 948 11.81 26.00 -14.89
CA TYR A 948 12.14 27.41 -14.92
C TYR A 948 12.80 27.85 -13.61
N ALA A 949 13.84 28.62 -13.70
CA ALA A 949 14.44 29.34 -12.57
C ALA A 949 14.62 30.80 -12.93
N ALA A 950 13.95 31.67 -12.17
CA ALA A 950 13.91 33.12 -12.45
C ALA A 950 15.31 33.72 -12.60
N GLY A 951 15.52 34.48 -13.70
CA GLY A 951 16.80 35.07 -14.01
C GLY A 951 17.90 34.11 -14.43
N ASN A 952 17.63 32.82 -14.48
CA ASN A 952 18.63 31.80 -14.83
C ASN A 952 18.29 31.02 -16.10
N GLY A 953 17.06 30.57 -16.27
CA GLY A 953 16.72 29.89 -17.51
C GLY A 953 15.39 29.15 -17.50
N LEU A 954 15.03 28.65 -18.69
CA LEU A 954 13.83 27.88 -19.00
C LEU A 954 14.21 26.70 -19.91
N ALA A 955 13.65 25.53 -19.68
CA ALA A 955 13.89 24.36 -20.53
C ALA A 955 12.64 23.51 -20.69
N ALA A 956 12.55 22.78 -21.78
CA ALA A 956 11.51 21.79 -22.05
C ALA A 956 12.11 20.41 -22.29
N TYR A 957 11.45 19.42 -21.71
CA TYR A 957 11.78 18.01 -21.85
C TYR A 957 10.54 17.23 -22.25
N GLN A 958 10.73 16.20 -23.05
CA GLN A 958 9.70 15.22 -23.36
C GLN A 958 10.05 13.90 -22.67
N LEU A 959 9.15 13.43 -21.86
CA LEU A 959 9.17 12.09 -21.27
C LEU A 959 8.32 11.18 -22.16
N THR A 960 8.88 10.11 -22.70
CA THR A 960 8.19 9.15 -23.56
C THR A 960 8.30 7.75 -23.01
N LYS A 961 7.35 6.86 -23.33
CA LYS A 961 7.54 5.43 -23.14
C LYS A 961 8.81 5.00 -23.87
N SER A 962 9.71 4.32 -23.20
CA SER A 962 10.74 3.60 -23.92
C SER A 962 10.08 2.35 -24.47
N ASP A 963 9.66 2.37 -25.70
CA ASP A 963 9.41 1.14 -26.42
C ASP A 963 10.65 0.26 -26.30
N SER A 964 10.44 -1.02 -26.02
CA SER A 964 11.52 -2.00 -26.00
C SER A 964 12.15 -2.25 -27.41
N GLN A 965 11.94 -1.32 -28.30
CA GLN A 965 12.60 -1.16 -29.60
C GLN A 965 12.88 0.33 -29.79
N SER A 966 14.12 0.77 -29.49
CA SER A 966 14.66 1.93 -30.18
C SER A 966 14.70 1.52 -31.65
N THR A 967 13.86 2.09 -32.49
CA THR A 967 14.05 2.01 -33.94
C THR A 967 15.33 2.80 -34.27
N ILE A 968 16.46 2.11 -34.22
CA ILE A 968 17.69 2.65 -34.80
C ILE A 968 17.37 2.84 -36.28
N HIS A 969 17.49 4.05 -36.76
CA HIS A 969 17.21 4.34 -38.17
C HIS A 969 18.07 3.44 -39.07
N GLY A 970 17.43 2.54 -39.81
CA GLY A 970 18.07 1.49 -40.58
C GLY A 970 18.04 0.06 -39.95
N ASP A 971 17.63 -0.07 -38.69
CA ASP A 971 17.35 -1.36 -38.04
C ASP A 971 15.92 -1.84 -38.40
N VAL A 972 15.84 -2.47 -39.57
CA VAL A 972 14.55 -2.89 -40.17
C VAL A 972 14.03 -4.18 -39.56
N ASN A 973 14.91 -5.01 -39.05
CA ASN A 973 14.57 -6.31 -38.42
C ASN A 973 14.34 -6.21 -36.92
N GLY A 974 14.66 -5.04 -36.29
CA GLY A 974 14.44 -4.79 -34.88
C GLY A 974 15.41 -5.51 -33.94
N ASP A 975 16.63 -5.92 -34.43
CA ASP A 975 17.60 -6.62 -33.60
C ASP A 975 18.59 -5.72 -32.86
N GLY A 976 18.43 -4.39 -32.98
CA GLY A 976 19.25 -3.36 -32.33
C GLY A 976 20.56 -3.06 -33.04
N ARG A 977 20.73 -3.48 -34.29
CA ARG A 977 21.89 -3.20 -35.14
C ARG A 977 21.43 -2.75 -36.52
N VAL A 978 22.29 -2.04 -37.22
CA VAL A 978 22.08 -1.72 -38.63
C VAL A 978 23.15 -2.43 -39.44
N ASP A 979 22.77 -3.56 -40.04
CA ASP A 979 23.70 -4.38 -40.81
C ASP A 979 23.02 -5.07 -42.02
N VAL A 980 23.71 -6.01 -42.63
CA VAL A 980 23.27 -6.69 -43.87
C VAL A 980 21.97 -7.50 -43.67
N THR A 981 21.60 -7.85 -42.42
CA THR A 981 20.36 -8.56 -42.15
C THR A 981 19.14 -7.68 -42.28
N ASP A 982 19.26 -6.36 -41.97
CA ASP A 982 18.24 -5.37 -42.18
C ASP A 982 17.98 -5.14 -43.68
N THR A 983 19.06 -5.07 -44.46
CA THR A 983 18.94 -5.00 -45.91
C THR A 983 18.16 -6.16 -46.47
N THR A 984 18.42 -7.40 -45.97
CA THR A 984 17.69 -8.61 -46.36
C THR A 984 16.22 -8.52 -46.00
N THR A 985 15.93 -8.01 -44.79
CA THR A 985 14.56 -7.83 -44.31
C THR A 985 13.81 -6.80 -45.11
N LEU A 986 14.43 -5.65 -45.42
CA LEU A 986 13.87 -4.60 -46.26
C LEU A 986 13.62 -5.09 -47.70
N ILE A 987 14.54 -5.83 -48.26
CA ILE A 987 14.35 -6.45 -49.60
C ILE A 987 13.14 -7.38 -49.61
N ASN A 988 12.92 -8.20 -48.55
CA ASN A 988 11.76 -9.07 -48.48
C ASN A 988 10.44 -8.29 -48.36
N MET A 989 10.43 -7.15 -47.68
CA MET A 989 9.28 -6.24 -47.62
C MET A 989 9.00 -5.63 -49.01
N VAL A 990 10.02 -5.10 -49.71
CA VAL A 990 9.90 -4.52 -51.06
C VAL A 990 9.44 -5.56 -52.08
N LEU A 991 9.85 -6.81 -51.97
CA LEU A 991 9.43 -7.92 -52.80
C LEU A 991 8.05 -8.52 -52.44
N GLY A 992 7.41 -8.03 -51.36
CA GLY A 992 6.12 -8.51 -50.91
C GLY A 992 6.12 -9.90 -50.25
N SER A 993 7.30 -10.37 -49.83
CA SER A 993 7.48 -11.65 -49.11
C SER A 993 7.49 -11.47 -47.59
N ALA A 994 7.41 -10.24 -47.09
CA ALA A 994 7.19 -9.87 -45.69
C ALA A 994 6.21 -8.70 -45.63
N GLU A 995 5.55 -8.51 -44.47
CA GLU A 995 4.63 -7.39 -44.20
C GLU A 995 5.42 -6.07 -44.14
N ILE A 996 4.90 -5.01 -44.77
CA ILE A 996 5.58 -3.72 -44.86
C ILE A 996 5.24 -2.92 -43.59
N ASP A 997 6.23 -2.66 -42.74
CA ASP A 997 6.16 -1.62 -41.71
C ASP A 997 6.82 -0.33 -42.26
N THR A 998 5.98 0.62 -42.68
CA THR A 998 6.44 1.90 -43.25
C THR A 998 7.24 2.74 -42.28
N LYS A 999 7.11 2.56 -40.95
CA LYS A 999 7.82 3.35 -39.93
C LYS A 999 9.31 2.99 -39.87
N VAL A 1000 9.67 1.74 -40.14
CA VAL A 1000 11.07 1.27 -40.09
C VAL A 1000 11.66 1.01 -41.45
N ALA A 1001 10.82 0.86 -42.47
CA ALA A 1001 11.24 0.48 -43.83
C ALA A 1001 11.41 1.66 -44.82
N ASP A 1002 10.79 2.80 -44.55
CA ASP A 1002 10.97 4.05 -45.28
C ASP A 1002 12.24 4.77 -44.80
N ILE A 1003 13.39 4.29 -45.29
CA ILE A 1003 14.72 4.73 -44.81
C ILE A 1003 15.10 6.12 -45.35
N ASN A 1004 14.58 6.48 -46.51
CA ASN A 1004 14.88 7.78 -47.13
C ASN A 1004 13.87 8.87 -46.77
N GLY A 1005 12.75 8.55 -46.12
CA GLY A 1005 11.73 9.49 -45.64
C GLY A 1005 10.82 10.04 -46.71
N ASP A 1006 10.70 9.37 -47.88
CA ASP A 1006 9.90 9.86 -49.01
C ASP A 1006 8.42 9.38 -48.97
N GLY A 1007 8.02 8.66 -47.93
CA GLY A 1007 6.68 8.12 -47.71
C GLY A 1007 6.35 6.87 -48.51
N LYS A 1008 7.32 6.19 -49.09
CA LYS A 1008 7.17 4.92 -49.81
C LYS A 1008 8.22 3.93 -49.29
N VAL A 1009 7.97 2.65 -49.49
CA VAL A 1009 8.94 1.58 -49.22
C VAL A 1009 9.25 0.90 -50.54
N ASP A 1010 10.40 1.18 -51.11
CA ASP A 1010 10.81 0.66 -52.41
C ASP A 1010 12.35 0.44 -52.51
N VAL A 1011 12.85 0.21 -53.69
CA VAL A 1011 14.29 -0.06 -53.94
C VAL A 1011 15.18 1.13 -53.53
N SER A 1012 14.66 2.34 -53.47
CA SER A 1012 15.43 3.53 -53.05
C SER A 1012 15.81 3.45 -51.56
N ASP A 1013 14.93 2.86 -50.71
CA ASP A 1013 15.19 2.64 -49.30
C ASP A 1013 16.26 1.57 -49.09
N VAL A 1014 16.21 0.50 -49.86
CA VAL A 1014 17.27 -0.51 -49.85
C VAL A 1014 18.63 0.11 -50.19
N THR A 1015 18.66 0.99 -51.16
CA THR A 1015 19.89 1.68 -51.61
C THR A 1015 20.40 2.61 -50.49
N THR A 1016 19.48 3.32 -49.85
CA THR A 1016 19.78 4.25 -48.74
C THR A 1016 20.31 3.45 -47.52
N LEU A 1017 19.67 2.31 -47.18
CA LEU A 1017 20.10 1.46 -46.10
C LEU A 1017 21.49 0.85 -46.33
N VAL A 1018 21.75 0.36 -47.57
CA VAL A 1018 23.07 -0.14 -47.96
C VAL A 1018 24.14 0.94 -47.80
N SER A 1019 23.80 2.19 -48.20
CA SER A 1019 24.71 3.33 -48.01
C SER A 1019 24.98 3.68 -46.57
N LEU A 1020 23.99 3.53 -45.70
CA LEU A 1020 24.10 3.67 -44.22
C LEU A 1020 25.02 2.61 -43.60
N ILE A 1021 24.98 1.39 -44.12
CA ILE A 1021 25.77 0.25 -43.60
C ILE A 1021 27.23 0.32 -44.05
N ILE A 1022 27.47 0.80 -45.28
CA ILE A 1022 28.83 0.83 -45.89
C ILE A 1022 29.59 2.10 -45.49
N GLY A 1023 28.91 3.20 -45.03
CA GLY A 1023 29.50 4.51 -44.64
C GLY A 1023 29.49 5.47 -45.80
#